data_f5f0b38b0f2d76b8c37e14b570b28a6b
#
_entry.id   f5f0b38b0f2d76b8c37e14b570b28a6b
#
_cell.length_a   1.000
_cell.length_b   1.000
_cell.length_c   1.000
_cell.angle_alpha   90.00
_cell.angle_beta   90.00
_cell.angle_gamma   90.00
#
_symmetry.space_group_name_H-M   'P 1'
#
loop_
_entity.id
_entity.type
_entity.pdbx_description
1 polymer ?
#
loop_
_entity_poly.entity_id
_entity_poly.type
_entity_poly.pdbx_seq_one_letter_code
_entity_poly.pdbx_strand_id
1 'polypeptide(L)'
;MMSNQLFDQQFMHGGDYNPDQWLAYPEILQKDLAYMQQAHVNTVTLGVFAWSALEPQEGVYQFDWLDRVFDQIHGIGGKVILATPSGGRPQWLSQKYPEVNRTNAQGQKHTHGFRHNHCYSSPIYREKVTQINQQLAKRYGKHPALAMWHISNEYSGECFCSYCQENWRSWLQKKYGDLATLNHAWWTSFWGGTYSDWSQVLPPSPLGEHKVHGMDLDWKRFVTDRTIDFYLHECAPIRQLTPDIPVTTNFMAEGHATQDFIPLEGIDYSKFARHVDIVSWDSYPDWNNNFESLAATAMKSAYVHDQYWSLKKQPFLVMECTPSFVNWHSFNKAKKPGVHQLSAMQQIAHGSDSTLYFQWRQSRGNSEKFHGAVVGHDDSTENRVFKEVAAYGKRLEKIKEIQGTTRKKTVAILFDWESNWALKRGGGFGRPTRRYPQTLQEHYRYFWEQDIAVDILTPEQDFSDYQLVIAPMLYLMTSETMAKLCQYTEAGGTLISSYFSGMVNETDLLYMGGLPQPLRALLGINVLELETLFDTEHNQVVFQGQPFETRDYSAIIEAETAEVLGEYQADFYQGTPAITKNAFGAGTAYYLAARTNYDFFEQFYASLVRELSLAEERIAHANPAVSIQGRISPERTYFFIMNFSEKEQTLHLIKEVVDLETNQAVPQTATLAPYEVRVVYFNN
;
A
#
# COMPACT_ATOMS: atom_id res chain seq x y z
N MET A 1 -1.99 -16.82 14.88
CA MET A 1 -1.16 -17.51 15.89
C MET A 1 0.28 -17.81 15.42
N MET A 2 0.64 -17.70 14.14
CA MET A 2 2.04 -17.87 13.70
C MET A 2 2.94 -16.66 13.96
N SER A 3 2.42 -15.44 14.04
CA SER A 3 3.23 -14.22 14.18
C SER A 3 3.97 -14.11 15.53
N ASN A 4 3.43 -14.63 16.62
CA ASN A 4 4.05 -14.50 17.94
C ASN A 4 5.28 -15.43 18.18
N GLN A 5 5.52 -16.42 17.31
CA GLN A 5 6.68 -17.30 17.42
C GLN A 5 7.86 -16.90 16.53
N LEU A 6 7.61 -16.03 15.54
CA LEU A 6 8.56 -15.72 14.48
C LEU A 6 9.73 -14.83 14.91
N PHE A 7 9.56 -13.97 15.92
CA PHE A 7 10.51 -12.89 16.17
C PHE A 7 10.99 -12.80 17.63
N ASP A 8 10.95 -13.89 18.39
CA ASP A 8 11.42 -13.93 19.78
C ASP A 8 10.93 -12.74 20.64
N GLN A 9 9.71 -12.24 20.37
CA GLN A 9 9.10 -11.06 21.02
C GLN A 9 9.94 -9.78 20.88
N GLN A 10 10.55 -9.54 19.72
CA GLN A 10 11.31 -8.32 19.42
C GLN A 10 10.87 -7.74 18.08
N PHE A 11 10.83 -6.42 17.98
CA PHE A 11 10.69 -5.74 16.69
C PHE A 11 11.91 -6.02 15.82
N MET A 12 11.72 -6.28 14.53
CA MET A 12 12.82 -6.39 13.58
C MET A 12 13.42 -5.01 13.34
N HIS A 13 14.71 -4.88 13.54
CA HIS A 13 15.49 -3.65 13.33
C HIS A 13 16.78 -3.96 12.60
N GLY A 14 17.01 -3.28 11.48
CA GLY A 14 18.18 -3.48 10.61
C GLY A 14 17.87 -3.13 9.17
N GLY A 15 18.09 -4.03 8.21
CA GLY A 15 17.74 -3.77 6.82
C GLY A 15 18.60 -4.51 5.80
N ASP A 16 18.57 -4.02 4.57
CA ASP A 16 19.29 -4.62 3.45
C ASP A 16 20.80 -4.50 3.66
N TYR A 17 21.43 -5.66 3.76
CA TYR A 17 22.86 -5.81 3.84
C TYR A 17 23.38 -6.48 2.58
N ASN A 18 24.21 -5.76 1.82
CA ASN A 18 24.72 -6.16 0.51
C ASN A 18 26.24 -6.46 0.56
N PRO A 19 26.70 -7.50 1.30
CA PRO A 19 28.11 -7.82 1.45
C PRO A 19 28.78 -8.25 0.14
N ASP A 20 28.00 -8.72 -0.85
CA ASP A 20 28.49 -9.04 -2.19
C ASP A 20 29.15 -7.86 -2.89
N GLN A 21 28.79 -6.62 -2.58
CA GLN A 21 29.45 -5.41 -3.08
C GLN A 21 30.84 -5.17 -2.45
N TRP A 22 31.12 -5.79 -1.31
CA TRP A 22 32.29 -5.53 -0.45
C TRP A 22 33.24 -6.72 -0.31
N LEU A 23 33.09 -7.78 -1.11
CA LEU A 23 33.91 -9.00 -1.00
C LEU A 23 35.41 -8.75 -1.17
N ALA A 24 35.77 -7.69 -1.91
CA ALA A 24 37.17 -7.26 -2.06
C ALA A 24 37.74 -6.46 -0.85
N TYR A 25 36.87 -6.19 0.16
CA TYR A 25 37.18 -5.34 1.32
C TYR A 25 36.80 -6.05 2.62
N PRO A 26 37.44 -7.14 3.03
CA PRO A 26 37.05 -7.96 4.17
C PRO A 26 37.04 -7.19 5.50
N GLU A 27 37.83 -6.12 5.62
CA GLU A 27 37.83 -5.23 6.79
C GLU A 27 36.51 -4.49 6.96
N ILE A 28 35.79 -4.18 5.86
CA ILE A 28 34.47 -3.55 5.90
C ILE A 28 33.44 -4.50 6.53
N LEU A 29 33.47 -5.77 6.14
CA LEU A 29 32.53 -6.77 6.69
C LEU A 29 32.73 -6.96 8.21
N GLN A 30 33.96 -6.89 8.71
CA GLN A 30 34.23 -6.94 10.15
C GLN A 30 33.72 -5.71 10.89
N LYS A 31 33.93 -4.51 10.31
CA LYS A 31 33.39 -3.27 10.89
C LYS A 31 31.87 -3.28 10.93
N ASP A 32 31.23 -3.75 9.87
CA ASP A 32 29.77 -3.80 9.78
C ASP A 32 29.14 -4.59 10.92
N LEU A 33 29.73 -5.73 11.31
CA LEU A 33 29.23 -6.50 12.45
C LEU A 33 29.31 -5.72 13.77
N ALA A 34 30.43 -5.02 14.01
CA ALA A 34 30.58 -4.19 15.20
C ALA A 34 29.60 -3.02 15.21
N TYR A 35 29.38 -2.41 14.05
CA TYR A 35 28.42 -1.31 13.89
C TYR A 35 26.98 -1.78 14.05
N MET A 36 26.62 -2.96 13.55
CA MET A 36 25.30 -3.57 13.74
C MET A 36 24.99 -3.77 15.23
N GLN A 37 25.95 -4.30 15.99
CA GLN A 37 25.78 -4.44 17.45
C GLN A 37 25.60 -3.08 18.14
N GLN A 38 26.39 -2.08 17.76
CA GLN A 38 26.30 -0.73 18.29
C GLN A 38 24.97 -0.04 17.96
N ALA A 39 24.41 -0.34 16.77
CA ALA A 39 23.13 0.18 16.33
C ALA A 39 21.92 -0.63 16.80
N HIS A 40 22.10 -1.67 17.65
CA HIS A 40 21.05 -2.59 18.09
C HIS A 40 20.32 -3.29 16.93
N VAL A 41 21.05 -3.62 15.86
CA VAL A 41 20.50 -4.38 14.72
C VAL A 41 20.35 -5.84 15.14
N ASN A 42 19.16 -6.40 14.91
CA ASN A 42 18.85 -7.80 15.16
C ASN A 42 18.44 -8.59 13.93
N THR A 43 18.22 -7.91 12.79
CA THR A 43 17.74 -8.54 11.55
C THR A 43 18.38 -7.89 10.34
N VAL A 44 18.84 -8.71 9.38
CA VAL A 44 19.35 -8.22 8.08
C VAL A 44 18.67 -8.96 6.94
N THR A 45 18.40 -8.25 5.83
CA THR A 45 17.99 -8.86 4.56
C THR A 45 19.23 -9.09 3.71
N LEU A 46 19.44 -10.31 3.22
CA LEU A 46 20.62 -10.70 2.43
C LEU A 46 20.23 -11.19 1.05
N GLY A 47 21.06 -10.89 0.06
CA GLY A 47 21.04 -11.58 -1.22
C GLY A 47 20.05 -11.06 -2.26
N VAL A 48 19.37 -9.94 -2.04
CA VAL A 48 18.26 -9.43 -2.89
C VAL A 48 18.64 -9.40 -4.39
N PHE A 49 19.83 -8.93 -4.74
CA PHE A 49 20.31 -8.86 -6.13
C PHE A 49 21.63 -9.61 -6.35
N ALA A 50 21.99 -10.53 -5.47
CA ALA A 50 23.29 -11.17 -5.43
C ALA A 50 23.46 -12.34 -6.43
N TRP A 51 22.55 -12.59 -7.39
CA TRP A 51 22.61 -13.78 -8.27
C TRP A 51 23.94 -13.92 -8.98
N SER A 52 24.51 -12.82 -9.51
CA SER A 52 25.81 -12.87 -10.19
C SER A 52 26.99 -13.24 -9.27
N ALA A 53 26.90 -12.91 -7.97
CA ALA A 53 27.89 -13.32 -7.00
C ALA A 53 27.69 -14.76 -6.51
N LEU A 54 26.45 -15.25 -6.51
CA LEU A 54 26.09 -16.61 -6.14
C LEU A 54 26.32 -17.62 -7.27
N GLU A 55 26.09 -17.21 -8.54
CA GLU A 55 26.23 -18.01 -9.73
C GLU A 55 26.92 -17.20 -10.85
N PRO A 56 28.21 -16.98 -10.79
CA PRO A 56 28.97 -16.16 -11.76
C PRO A 56 28.96 -16.74 -13.17
N GLN A 57 28.79 -18.03 -13.31
CA GLN A 57 28.59 -18.76 -14.56
C GLN A 57 27.50 -19.81 -14.35
N GLU A 58 26.78 -20.15 -15.41
CA GLU A 58 25.69 -21.13 -15.36
C GLU A 58 26.12 -22.44 -14.71
N GLY A 59 25.46 -22.82 -13.62
CA GLY A 59 25.72 -24.04 -12.85
C GLY A 59 26.97 -24.00 -11.97
N VAL A 60 27.69 -22.88 -11.92
CA VAL A 60 28.87 -22.69 -11.06
C VAL A 60 28.50 -21.82 -9.87
N TYR A 61 28.32 -22.43 -8.71
CA TYR A 61 27.86 -21.74 -7.50
C TYR A 61 29.00 -21.36 -6.56
N GLN A 62 28.93 -20.17 -5.97
CA GLN A 62 29.90 -19.61 -5.02
C GLN A 62 29.19 -19.11 -3.78
N PHE A 63 29.00 -19.98 -2.79
CA PHE A 63 28.26 -19.68 -1.55
C PHE A 63 29.14 -19.33 -0.35
N ASP A 64 30.47 -19.58 -0.41
CA ASP A 64 31.38 -19.47 0.75
C ASP A 64 31.36 -18.09 1.42
N TRP A 65 31.13 -17.03 0.66
CA TRP A 65 31.01 -15.69 1.20
C TRP A 65 29.71 -15.53 1.98
N LEU A 66 28.60 -16.07 1.47
CA LEU A 66 27.28 -15.98 2.11
C LEU A 66 27.24 -16.85 3.36
N ASP A 67 27.87 -18.05 3.34
CA ASP A 67 28.03 -18.90 4.54
C ASP A 67 28.68 -18.13 5.68
N ARG A 68 29.83 -17.49 5.39
CA ARG A 68 30.55 -16.69 6.41
C ARG A 68 29.66 -15.56 6.97
N VAL A 69 28.90 -14.87 6.12
CA VAL A 69 28.00 -13.81 6.57
C VAL A 69 26.90 -14.35 7.45
N PHE A 70 26.30 -15.49 7.08
CA PHE A 70 25.27 -16.16 7.92
C PHE A 70 25.82 -16.54 9.30
N ASP A 71 27.00 -17.18 9.35
CA ASP A 71 27.66 -17.55 10.60
C ASP A 71 27.98 -16.35 11.47
N GLN A 72 28.46 -15.26 10.85
CA GLN A 72 28.80 -14.01 11.53
C GLN A 72 27.57 -13.32 12.13
N ILE A 73 26.47 -13.21 11.35
CA ILE A 73 25.20 -12.65 11.85
C ILE A 73 24.65 -13.51 12.98
N HIS A 74 24.69 -14.84 12.84
CA HIS A 74 24.32 -15.75 13.92
C HIS A 74 25.17 -15.55 15.17
N GLY A 75 26.48 -15.36 14.98
CA GLY A 75 27.45 -15.15 16.07
C GLY A 75 27.19 -13.90 16.91
N ILE A 76 26.56 -12.89 16.35
CA ILE A 76 26.11 -11.68 17.09
C ILE A 76 24.67 -11.77 17.59
N GLY A 77 23.98 -12.91 17.45
CA GLY A 77 22.60 -13.12 17.85
C GLY A 77 21.57 -12.59 16.84
N GLY A 78 22.01 -12.20 15.66
CA GLY A 78 21.14 -11.65 14.60
C GLY A 78 20.39 -12.72 13.82
N LYS A 79 19.34 -12.30 13.12
CA LYS A 79 18.51 -13.09 12.22
C LYS A 79 18.68 -12.63 10.78
N VAL A 80 18.43 -13.54 9.85
CA VAL A 80 18.54 -13.29 8.41
C VAL A 80 17.17 -13.50 7.76
N ILE A 81 16.77 -12.52 6.98
CA ILE A 81 15.76 -12.65 5.94
C ILE A 81 16.53 -12.91 4.65
N LEU A 82 16.48 -14.14 4.12
CA LEU A 82 17.22 -14.48 2.91
C LEU A 82 16.36 -14.24 1.66
N ALA A 83 16.83 -13.37 0.79
CA ALA A 83 16.15 -13.12 -0.47
C ALA A 83 16.50 -14.15 -1.54
N THR A 84 15.52 -14.50 -2.40
CA THR A 84 15.78 -15.13 -3.69
C THR A 84 16.17 -14.04 -4.70
N PRO A 85 17.27 -14.20 -5.46
CA PRO A 85 17.88 -13.08 -6.18
C PRO A 85 17.29 -12.81 -7.56
N SER A 86 16.10 -13.27 -7.85
CA SER A 86 15.47 -13.25 -9.18
C SER A 86 15.15 -11.84 -9.69
N GLY A 87 15.05 -10.83 -8.81
CA GLY A 87 14.86 -9.43 -9.21
C GLY A 87 16.01 -8.88 -10.08
N GLY A 88 17.23 -9.39 -9.88
CA GLY A 88 18.43 -8.99 -10.60
C GLY A 88 19.20 -10.19 -11.19
N ARG A 89 18.92 -10.55 -12.44
CA ARG A 89 19.54 -11.69 -13.09
C ARG A 89 20.97 -11.42 -13.57
N PRO A 90 21.85 -12.46 -13.67
CA PRO A 90 23.21 -12.32 -14.18
C PRO A 90 23.26 -12.04 -15.69
N GLN A 91 24.32 -11.40 -16.15
CA GLN A 91 24.56 -11.03 -17.55
C GLN A 91 24.58 -12.26 -18.48
N TRP A 92 25.23 -13.37 -18.03
CA TRP A 92 25.32 -14.58 -18.81
C TRP A 92 23.94 -15.17 -19.19
N LEU A 93 22.95 -14.99 -18.32
CA LEU A 93 21.58 -15.50 -18.53
C LEU A 93 20.89 -14.79 -19.72
N SER A 94 20.97 -13.45 -19.76
CA SER A 94 20.44 -12.68 -20.90
C SER A 94 21.23 -12.87 -22.19
N GLN A 95 22.56 -13.06 -22.09
CA GLN A 95 23.40 -13.30 -23.25
C GLN A 95 23.12 -14.66 -23.90
N LYS A 96 23.02 -15.70 -23.08
CA LYS A 96 22.79 -17.07 -23.56
C LYS A 96 21.33 -17.33 -23.96
N TYR A 97 20.39 -16.69 -23.27
CA TYR A 97 18.96 -16.88 -23.41
C TYR A 97 18.21 -15.54 -23.57
N PRO A 98 18.35 -14.85 -24.72
CA PRO A 98 17.78 -13.51 -24.91
C PRO A 98 16.24 -13.46 -24.82
N GLU A 99 15.56 -14.59 -24.91
CA GLU A 99 14.11 -14.71 -24.74
C GLU A 99 13.65 -14.45 -23.29
N VAL A 100 14.55 -14.45 -22.32
CA VAL A 100 14.22 -14.07 -20.94
C VAL A 100 13.93 -12.57 -20.78
N ASN A 101 14.41 -11.75 -21.72
CA ASN A 101 14.22 -10.31 -21.66
C ASN A 101 12.78 -9.92 -22.01
N ARG A 102 12.26 -8.88 -21.35
CA ARG A 102 10.92 -8.33 -21.64
C ARG A 102 10.82 -7.75 -23.04
N THR A 103 9.61 -7.75 -23.56
CA THR A 103 9.20 -6.99 -24.74
C THR A 103 8.20 -5.92 -24.27
N ASN A 104 8.39 -4.67 -24.68
CA ASN A 104 7.48 -3.57 -24.32
C ASN A 104 6.19 -3.58 -25.18
N ALA A 105 5.26 -2.67 -24.88
CA ALA A 105 3.99 -2.55 -25.59
C ALA A 105 4.13 -2.15 -27.07
N GLN A 106 5.29 -1.63 -27.48
CA GLN A 106 5.64 -1.31 -28.86
C GLN A 106 6.26 -2.50 -29.61
N GLY A 107 6.35 -3.68 -28.98
CA GLY A 107 6.94 -4.87 -29.56
C GLY A 107 8.47 -4.90 -29.57
N GLN A 108 9.13 -3.97 -28.90
CA GLN A 108 10.58 -3.91 -28.83
C GLN A 108 11.10 -4.79 -27.69
N LYS A 109 12.00 -5.71 -28.00
CA LYS A 109 12.67 -6.52 -26.99
C LYS A 109 13.72 -5.69 -26.27
N HIS A 110 13.71 -5.75 -24.93
CA HIS A 110 14.73 -5.13 -24.11
C HIS A 110 16.06 -5.90 -24.21
N THR A 111 17.16 -5.21 -23.98
CA THR A 111 18.46 -5.83 -23.72
C THR A 111 18.63 -6.13 -22.24
N HIS A 112 19.75 -6.73 -21.85
CA HIS A 112 20.08 -6.85 -20.42
C HIS A 112 20.24 -5.47 -19.79
N GLY A 113 19.86 -5.33 -18.54
CA GLY A 113 20.04 -4.13 -17.73
C GLY A 113 18.87 -3.98 -16.76
N PHE A 114 19.15 -3.30 -15.67
CA PHE A 114 18.21 -3.02 -14.58
C PHE A 114 17.54 -4.26 -13.96
N ARG A 115 17.01 -4.09 -12.77
CA ARG A 115 16.14 -5.05 -12.10
C ARG A 115 14.79 -5.13 -12.81
N HIS A 116 14.08 -6.28 -12.67
CA HIS A 116 12.76 -6.55 -13.24
C HIS A 116 12.63 -6.41 -14.76
N ASN A 117 13.71 -6.62 -15.50
CA ASN A 117 13.73 -6.58 -16.95
C ASN A 117 13.62 -7.98 -17.59
N HIS A 118 12.95 -8.92 -16.92
CA HIS A 118 12.76 -10.30 -17.35
C HIS A 118 11.29 -10.66 -17.49
N CYS A 119 10.99 -11.64 -18.33
CA CYS A 119 9.65 -12.13 -18.61
C CYS A 119 9.26 -13.23 -17.62
N TYR A 120 8.21 -13.02 -16.83
CA TYR A 120 7.67 -14.01 -15.88
C TYR A 120 7.07 -15.24 -16.56
N SER A 121 6.76 -15.17 -17.87
CA SER A 121 6.25 -16.28 -18.66
C SER A 121 7.36 -17.07 -19.38
N SER A 122 8.64 -16.65 -19.33
CA SER A 122 9.74 -17.35 -19.98
C SER A 122 10.02 -18.71 -19.31
N PRO A 123 9.91 -19.85 -20.03
CA PRO A 123 10.19 -21.17 -19.45
C PRO A 123 11.62 -21.30 -18.94
N ILE A 124 12.58 -20.77 -19.68
CA ILE A 124 14.01 -20.80 -19.32
C ILE A 124 14.25 -19.97 -18.04
N TYR A 125 13.64 -18.79 -17.95
CA TYR A 125 13.80 -17.98 -16.75
C TYR A 125 13.25 -18.70 -15.50
N ARG A 126 12.07 -19.29 -15.63
CA ARG A 126 11.45 -20.09 -14.56
C ARG A 126 12.33 -21.28 -14.15
N GLU A 127 12.91 -21.99 -15.11
CA GLU A 127 13.84 -23.10 -14.84
C GLU A 127 15.04 -22.61 -14.01
N LYS A 128 15.71 -21.53 -14.43
CA LYS A 128 16.90 -21.02 -13.76
C LYS A 128 16.59 -20.48 -12.35
N VAL A 129 15.46 -19.82 -12.19
CA VAL A 129 14.96 -19.40 -10.86
C VAL A 129 14.71 -20.60 -9.95
N THR A 130 14.07 -21.65 -10.45
CA THR A 130 13.89 -22.89 -9.68
C THR A 130 15.23 -23.46 -9.22
N GLN A 131 16.23 -23.51 -10.11
CA GLN A 131 17.55 -24.06 -9.81
C GLN A 131 18.26 -23.28 -8.68
N ILE A 132 18.34 -21.94 -8.78
CA ILE A 132 18.99 -21.13 -7.74
C ILE A 132 18.23 -21.18 -6.41
N ASN A 133 16.91 -21.13 -6.42
CA ASN A 133 16.08 -21.18 -5.21
C ASN A 133 16.24 -22.56 -4.50
N GLN A 134 16.32 -23.65 -5.26
CA GLN A 134 16.63 -24.97 -4.67
C GLN A 134 18.01 -25.02 -4.01
N GLN A 135 19.02 -24.42 -4.62
CA GLN A 135 20.37 -24.37 -4.04
C GLN A 135 20.38 -23.61 -2.72
N LEU A 136 19.73 -22.42 -2.71
CA LEU A 136 19.61 -21.60 -1.51
C LEU A 136 18.84 -22.34 -0.39
N ALA A 137 17.70 -22.92 -0.71
CA ALA A 137 16.88 -23.63 0.28
C ALA A 137 17.58 -24.88 0.86
N LYS A 138 18.30 -25.65 0.02
CA LYS A 138 19.08 -26.81 0.47
C LYS A 138 20.20 -26.38 1.43
N ARG A 139 20.88 -25.28 1.13
CA ARG A 139 22.05 -24.83 1.88
C ARG A 139 21.68 -24.14 3.19
N TYR A 140 20.72 -23.19 3.14
CA TYR A 140 20.42 -22.30 4.26
C TYR A 140 19.14 -22.66 5.03
N GLY A 141 18.31 -23.53 4.50
CA GLY A 141 16.99 -23.84 5.08
C GLY A 141 17.02 -24.42 6.50
N LYS A 142 18.17 -24.90 6.98
CA LYS A 142 18.37 -25.38 8.35
C LYS A 142 19.28 -24.49 9.19
N HIS A 143 19.71 -23.36 8.65
CA HIS A 143 20.60 -22.47 9.36
C HIS A 143 19.85 -21.73 10.48
N PRO A 144 20.37 -21.70 11.73
CA PRO A 144 19.62 -21.14 12.88
C PRO A 144 19.38 -19.64 12.82
N ALA A 145 20.14 -18.91 11.99
CA ALA A 145 19.90 -17.49 11.75
C ALA A 145 18.77 -17.23 10.75
N LEU A 146 18.38 -18.19 9.90
CA LEU A 146 17.33 -17.98 8.90
C LEU A 146 15.97 -17.84 9.59
N ALA A 147 15.38 -16.66 9.51
CA ALA A 147 14.06 -16.35 10.08
C ALA A 147 12.94 -16.35 9.05
N MET A 148 13.23 -15.95 7.81
CA MET A 148 12.22 -15.78 6.76
C MET A 148 12.87 -15.79 5.37
N TRP A 149 12.08 -16.14 4.36
CA TRP A 149 12.42 -15.96 2.95
C TRP A 149 11.78 -14.69 2.40
N HIS A 150 12.58 -13.89 1.71
CA HIS A 150 12.13 -12.77 0.89
C HIS A 150 12.16 -13.19 -0.58
N ILE A 151 11.01 -13.43 -1.20
CA ILE A 151 10.93 -13.95 -2.55
C ILE A 151 11.05 -12.80 -3.55
N SER A 152 12.13 -12.80 -4.35
CA SER A 152 12.44 -11.72 -5.30
C SER A 152 12.55 -10.34 -4.64
N ASN A 153 12.05 -9.31 -5.31
CA ASN A 153 11.95 -7.94 -4.79
C ASN A 153 10.98 -7.13 -5.66
N GLU A 154 10.06 -6.36 -5.06
CA GLU A 154 9.23 -5.34 -5.72
C GLU A 154 8.68 -5.78 -7.10
N TYR A 155 7.94 -6.88 -7.15
CA TYR A 155 7.39 -7.38 -8.41
C TYR A 155 6.64 -6.31 -9.19
N SER A 156 7.00 -6.10 -10.45
CA SER A 156 6.43 -5.04 -11.27
C SER A 156 6.57 -5.28 -12.77
N GLY A 157 5.88 -4.46 -13.53
CA GLY A 157 6.01 -4.30 -14.97
C GLY A 157 5.30 -5.37 -15.81
N GLU A 158 5.17 -5.04 -17.07
CA GLU A 158 4.43 -5.79 -18.09
C GLU A 158 5.38 -6.39 -19.14
N CYS A 159 4.95 -7.42 -19.84
CA CYS A 159 5.71 -8.00 -20.96
C CYS A 159 4.75 -8.44 -22.07
N PHE A 160 5.08 -8.09 -23.30
CA PHE A 160 4.27 -8.30 -24.50
C PHE A 160 4.92 -9.31 -25.47
N CYS A 161 5.84 -10.15 -25.00
CA CYS A 161 6.47 -11.19 -25.84
C CYS A 161 5.48 -12.30 -26.23
N SER A 162 5.89 -13.18 -27.14
CA SER A 162 5.05 -14.29 -27.64
C SER A 162 4.52 -15.19 -26.51
N TYR A 163 5.33 -15.53 -25.51
CA TYR A 163 4.89 -16.32 -24.36
C TYR A 163 3.77 -15.60 -23.56
N CYS A 164 3.90 -14.29 -23.37
CA CYS A 164 2.87 -13.51 -22.67
C CYS A 164 1.59 -13.38 -23.51
N GLN A 165 1.70 -13.24 -24.84
CA GLN A 165 0.53 -13.19 -25.72
C GLN A 165 -0.22 -14.54 -25.75
N GLU A 166 0.50 -15.64 -25.73
CA GLU A 166 -0.11 -16.98 -25.68
C GLU A 166 -0.81 -17.23 -24.33
N ASN A 167 -0.13 -16.90 -23.22
CA ASN A 167 -0.72 -17.00 -21.88
C ASN A 167 -1.93 -16.07 -21.72
N TRP A 168 -1.90 -14.87 -22.33
CA TRP A 168 -3.02 -13.95 -22.37
C TRP A 168 -4.25 -14.56 -23.04
N ARG A 169 -4.10 -15.11 -24.23
CA ARG A 169 -5.20 -15.80 -24.94
C ARG A 169 -5.74 -16.99 -24.13
N SER A 170 -4.85 -17.79 -23.56
CA SER A 170 -5.25 -18.93 -22.72
C SER A 170 -6.01 -18.48 -21.46
N TRP A 171 -5.60 -17.38 -20.84
CA TRP A 171 -6.27 -16.77 -19.69
C TRP A 171 -7.69 -16.28 -20.06
N LEU A 172 -7.82 -15.63 -21.21
CA LEU A 172 -9.12 -15.16 -21.73
C LEU A 172 -10.06 -16.33 -22.08
N GLN A 173 -9.53 -17.38 -22.71
CA GLN A 173 -10.30 -18.59 -23.01
C GLN A 173 -10.82 -19.25 -21.75
N LYS A 174 -10.01 -19.29 -20.69
CA LYS A 174 -10.45 -19.81 -19.40
C LYS A 174 -11.52 -18.92 -18.75
N LYS A 175 -11.43 -17.61 -18.90
CA LYS A 175 -12.38 -16.64 -18.32
C LYS A 175 -13.72 -16.63 -19.05
N TYR A 176 -13.69 -16.57 -20.38
CA TYR A 176 -14.89 -16.34 -21.20
C TYR A 176 -15.45 -17.59 -21.89
N GLY A 177 -14.67 -18.63 -22.02
CA GLY A 177 -15.04 -19.85 -22.76
C GLY A 177 -14.97 -19.68 -24.26
N ASP A 178 -15.73 -18.77 -24.84
CA ASP A 178 -15.81 -18.52 -26.27
C ASP A 178 -15.70 -17.04 -26.65
N LEU A 179 -15.48 -16.79 -27.96
CA LEU A 179 -15.35 -15.44 -28.50
C LEU A 179 -16.63 -14.63 -28.50
N ALA A 180 -17.80 -15.27 -28.55
CA ALA A 180 -19.07 -14.57 -28.51
C ALA A 180 -19.27 -13.93 -27.15
N THR A 181 -18.99 -14.65 -26.07
CA THR A 181 -19.01 -14.17 -24.69
C THR A 181 -18.01 -13.04 -24.48
N LEU A 182 -16.75 -13.20 -24.96
CA LEU A 182 -15.72 -12.16 -24.87
C LEU A 182 -16.14 -10.89 -25.64
N ASN A 183 -16.59 -11.03 -26.89
CA ASN A 183 -17.03 -9.91 -27.71
C ASN A 183 -18.20 -9.13 -27.06
N HIS A 184 -19.15 -9.85 -26.45
CA HIS A 184 -20.23 -9.22 -25.71
C HIS A 184 -19.71 -8.47 -24.48
N ALA A 185 -18.86 -9.10 -23.68
CA ALA A 185 -18.27 -8.51 -22.45
C ALA A 185 -17.42 -7.26 -22.74
N TRP A 186 -16.70 -7.24 -23.83
CA TRP A 186 -15.87 -6.10 -24.24
C TRP A 186 -16.58 -5.10 -25.14
N TRP A 187 -17.84 -5.35 -25.51
CA TRP A 187 -18.65 -4.51 -26.41
C TRP A 187 -17.97 -4.21 -27.74
N THR A 188 -17.30 -5.22 -28.31
CA THR A 188 -16.45 -5.09 -29.51
C THR A 188 -17.23 -4.74 -30.80
N SER A 189 -18.56 -4.85 -30.79
CA SER A 189 -19.41 -4.38 -31.88
C SER A 189 -19.29 -2.87 -32.14
N PHE A 190 -18.87 -2.09 -31.13
CA PHE A 190 -18.60 -0.68 -31.29
C PHE A 190 -17.40 -0.47 -32.23
N TRP A 191 -17.58 0.31 -33.27
CA TRP A 191 -16.62 0.49 -34.38
C TRP A 191 -16.21 -0.77 -35.14
N GLY A 192 -16.99 -1.86 -35.03
CA GLY A 192 -16.75 -3.09 -35.80
C GLY A 192 -15.52 -3.89 -35.40
N GLY A 193 -15.10 -3.78 -34.13
CA GLY A 193 -13.91 -4.45 -33.58
C GLY A 193 -14.11 -5.92 -33.16
N THR A 194 -15.17 -6.60 -33.65
CA THR A 194 -15.52 -7.97 -33.24
C THR A 194 -14.48 -8.99 -33.66
N TYR A 195 -14.00 -9.79 -32.71
CA TYR A 195 -13.06 -10.88 -32.94
C TYR A 195 -13.78 -12.13 -33.49
N SER A 196 -13.21 -12.76 -34.50
CA SER A 196 -13.69 -14.01 -35.10
C SER A 196 -12.76 -15.19 -34.86
N ASP A 197 -11.52 -14.94 -34.42
CA ASP A 197 -10.54 -15.94 -34.07
C ASP A 197 -9.69 -15.49 -32.89
N TRP A 198 -9.32 -16.41 -32.00
CA TRP A 198 -8.51 -16.09 -30.79
C TRP A 198 -7.13 -15.53 -31.14
N SER A 199 -6.55 -15.87 -32.29
CA SER A 199 -5.27 -15.31 -32.73
C SER A 199 -5.29 -13.81 -32.99
N GLN A 200 -6.48 -13.23 -33.23
CA GLN A 200 -6.69 -11.81 -33.44
C GLN A 200 -6.63 -11.02 -32.10
N VAL A 201 -6.82 -11.71 -30.96
CA VAL A 201 -6.84 -11.06 -29.65
C VAL A 201 -5.41 -10.86 -29.16
N LEU A 202 -4.90 -9.66 -29.33
CA LEU A 202 -3.58 -9.22 -28.86
C LEU A 202 -3.70 -8.45 -27.53
N PRO A 203 -2.61 -8.35 -26.74
CA PRO A 203 -2.56 -7.44 -25.60
C PRO A 203 -2.79 -5.97 -26.03
N PRO A 204 -3.38 -5.14 -25.16
CA PRO A 204 -3.58 -3.72 -25.46
C PRO A 204 -2.23 -3.04 -25.74
N SER A 205 -2.15 -2.27 -26.85
CA SER A 205 -0.92 -1.64 -27.28
C SER A 205 -1.20 -0.25 -27.91
N PRO A 206 -0.34 0.75 -27.70
CA PRO A 206 -0.46 2.05 -28.35
C PRO A 206 -0.30 2.00 -29.87
N LEU A 207 0.24 0.88 -30.39
CA LEU A 207 0.37 0.62 -31.86
C LEU A 207 -0.79 -0.19 -32.43
N GLY A 208 -1.72 -0.61 -31.59
CA GLY A 208 -2.87 -1.43 -31.98
C GLY A 208 -4.12 -1.01 -31.21
N GLU A 209 -4.89 -2.01 -30.78
CA GLU A 209 -6.08 -1.73 -29.97
C GLU A 209 -5.70 -1.31 -28.53
N HIS A 210 -6.26 -0.22 -28.07
CA HIS A 210 -6.04 0.33 -26.73
C HIS A 210 -7.24 1.14 -26.22
N LYS A 211 -8.39 1.05 -26.89
CA LYS A 211 -9.61 1.78 -26.53
C LYS A 211 -10.76 0.88 -26.10
N VAL A 212 -10.56 -0.42 -26.08
CA VAL A 212 -11.51 -1.40 -25.56
C VAL A 212 -11.31 -1.49 -24.03
N HIS A 213 -12.18 -0.85 -23.27
CA HIS A 213 -12.00 -0.70 -21.82
C HIS A 213 -11.97 -2.06 -21.10
N GLY A 214 -12.86 -2.99 -21.48
CA GLY A 214 -12.86 -4.35 -20.92
C GLY A 214 -11.56 -5.11 -21.18
N MET A 215 -10.92 -4.91 -22.35
CA MET A 215 -9.60 -5.48 -22.65
C MET A 215 -8.51 -4.91 -21.75
N ASP A 216 -8.47 -3.59 -21.56
CA ASP A 216 -7.49 -2.94 -20.70
C ASP A 216 -7.61 -3.42 -19.24
N LEU A 217 -8.86 -3.53 -18.74
CA LEU A 217 -9.14 -4.03 -17.40
C LEU A 217 -8.70 -5.48 -17.23
N ASP A 218 -9.02 -6.33 -18.19
CA ASP A 218 -8.62 -7.74 -18.18
C ASP A 218 -7.10 -7.91 -18.32
N TRP A 219 -6.43 -7.01 -19.05
CA TRP A 219 -4.98 -7.01 -19.11
C TRP A 219 -4.35 -6.75 -17.72
N LYS A 220 -4.87 -5.83 -16.95
CA LYS A 220 -4.41 -5.57 -15.57
C LYS A 220 -4.66 -6.77 -14.65
N ARG A 221 -5.81 -7.43 -14.78
CA ARG A 221 -6.11 -8.68 -14.09
C ARG A 221 -5.12 -9.79 -14.46
N PHE A 222 -4.88 -9.96 -15.76
CA PHE A 222 -3.90 -10.94 -16.25
C PHE A 222 -2.49 -10.65 -15.76
N VAL A 223 -2.05 -9.39 -15.75
CA VAL A 223 -0.72 -9.00 -15.23
C VAL A 223 -0.61 -9.35 -13.75
N THR A 224 -1.65 -9.10 -12.96
CA THR A 224 -1.70 -9.50 -11.55
C THR A 224 -1.61 -11.01 -11.40
N ASP A 225 -2.47 -11.77 -12.07
CA ASP A 225 -2.53 -13.23 -11.98
C ASP A 225 -1.22 -13.89 -12.45
N ARG A 226 -0.62 -13.39 -13.54
CA ARG A 226 0.68 -13.85 -14.04
C ARG A 226 1.81 -13.58 -13.04
N THR A 227 1.78 -12.45 -12.38
CA THR A 227 2.79 -12.09 -11.38
C THR A 227 2.67 -12.98 -10.16
N ILE A 228 1.45 -13.24 -9.68
CA ILE A 228 1.18 -14.18 -8.59
C ILE A 228 1.60 -15.61 -8.98
N ASP A 229 1.30 -16.06 -10.20
CA ASP A 229 1.71 -17.37 -10.71
C ASP A 229 3.24 -17.51 -10.71
N PHE A 230 3.96 -16.48 -11.12
CA PHE A 230 5.42 -16.48 -11.08
C PHE A 230 5.95 -16.48 -9.64
N TYR A 231 5.37 -15.68 -8.73
CA TYR A 231 5.71 -15.70 -7.31
C TYR A 231 5.52 -17.10 -6.70
N LEU A 232 4.39 -17.75 -6.96
CA LEU A 232 4.12 -19.11 -6.48
C LEU A 232 5.11 -20.13 -7.06
N HIS A 233 5.51 -19.96 -8.31
CA HIS A 233 6.55 -20.77 -8.94
C HIS A 233 7.90 -20.61 -8.22
N GLU A 234 8.28 -19.39 -7.83
CA GLU A 234 9.50 -19.13 -7.06
C GLU A 234 9.42 -19.69 -5.64
N CYS A 235 8.25 -19.64 -5.00
CA CYS A 235 8.02 -20.20 -3.67
C CYS A 235 8.08 -21.74 -3.66
N ALA A 236 7.67 -22.42 -4.73
CA ALA A 236 7.50 -23.87 -4.71
C ALA A 236 8.76 -24.65 -4.27
N PRO A 237 9.97 -24.43 -4.81
CA PRO A 237 11.18 -25.10 -4.35
C PRO A 237 11.59 -24.74 -2.91
N ILE A 238 11.28 -23.52 -2.47
CA ILE A 238 11.52 -23.03 -1.11
C ILE A 238 10.60 -23.77 -0.13
N ARG A 239 9.29 -23.76 -0.40
CA ARG A 239 8.28 -24.42 0.45
C ARG A 239 8.50 -25.93 0.56
N GLN A 240 8.94 -26.57 -0.54
CA GLN A 240 9.22 -28.01 -0.53
C GLN A 240 10.33 -28.38 0.46
N LEU A 241 11.36 -27.54 0.60
CA LEU A 241 12.55 -27.81 1.42
C LEU A 241 12.49 -27.18 2.81
N THR A 242 11.71 -26.10 2.95
CA THR A 242 11.61 -25.33 4.21
C THR A 242 10.15 -24.93 4.49
N PRO A 243 9.24 -25.92 4.66
CA PRO A 243 7.79 -25.67 4.78
C PRO A 243 7.40 -24.81 5.98
N ASP A 244 8.20 -24.83 7.05
CA ASP A 244 7.92 -24.13 8.31
C ASP A 244 8.49 -22.72 8.37
N ILE A 245 9.33 -22.34 7.39
CA ILE A 245 9.92 -20.99 7.33
C ILE A 245 9.00 -20.09 6.51
N PRO A 246 8.54 -18.95 7.07
CA PRO A 246 7.61 -18.06 6.38
C PRO A 246 8.25 -17.42 5.15
N VAL A 247 7.39 -17.05 4.20
CA VAL A 247 7.78 -16.32 3.00
C VAL A 247 7.05 -14.98 2.92
N THR A 248 7.76 -13.98 2.41
CA THR A 248 7.21 -12.67 2.07
C THR A 248 7.76 -12.18 0.72
N THR A 249 7.25 -11.08 0.24
CA THR A 249 7.84 -10.20 -0.77
C THR A 249 7.40 -8.78 -0.48
N ASN A 250 8.23 -7.80 -0.81
CA ASN A 250 7.92 -6.40 -0.52
C ASN A 250 6.97 -5.80 -1.56
N PHE A 251 5.91 -5.19 -1.08
CA PHE A 251 4.96 -4.40 -1.86
C PHE A 251 5.43 -2.94 -1.92
N MET A 252 4.90 -2.18 -2.86
CA MET A 252 5.35 -0.81 -3.12
C MET A 252 4.22 0.21 -3.00
N ALA A 253 4.58 1.47 -2.76
CA ALA A 253 3.73 2.63 -2.99
C ALA A 253 4.26 3.45 -4.17
N GLU A 254 3.42 4.32 -4.74
CA GLU A 254 3.74 5.23 -5.84
C GLU A 254 3.66 6.70 -5.40
N GLY A 255 4.15 7.60 -6.24
CA GLY A 255 4.01 9.03 -6.04
C GLY A 255 4.92 9.66 -4.97
N HIS A 256 6.03 9.00 -4.65
CA HIS A 256 6.91 9.40 -3.54
C HIS A 256 7.45 10.84 -3.64
N ALA A 257 7.70 11.33 -4.84
CA ALA A 257 8.25 12.68 -5.09
C ALA A 257 7.18 13.72 -5.44
N THR A 258 5.91 13.39 -5.28
CA THR A 258 4.77 14.25 -5.60
C THR A 258 3.82 14.34 -4.42
N GLN A 259 2.75 15.13 -4.57
CA GLN A 259 1.68 15.17 -3.57
C GLN A 259 0.89 13.86 -3.47
N ASP A 260 1.13 12.91 -4.37
CA ASP A 260 0.42 11.65 -4.45
C ASP A 260 1.26 10.52 -3.85
N PHE A 261 1.10 10.23 -2.59
CA PHE A 261 1.64 9.02 -1.96
C PHE A 261 0.49 8.02 -1.82
N ILE A 262 0.46 7.03 -2.73
CA ILE A 262 -0.66 6.10 -2.94
C ILE A 262 -0.14 4.65 -3.07
N PRO A 263 -0.99 3.62 -2.90
CA PRO A 263 -0.58 2.24 -3.17
C PRO A 263 -0.20 2.04 -4.64
N LEU A 264 0.67 1.06 -4.91
CA LEU A 264 1.03 0.68 -6.28
C LEU A 264 -0.22 0.34 -7.09
N GLU A 265 -0.30 0.89 -8.29
CA GLU A 265 -1.47 0.72 -9.14
C GLU A 265 -1.34 -0.41 -10.17
N GLY A 266 -0.12 -0.88 -10.42
CA GLY A 266 0.15 -1.86 -11.48
C GLY A 266 -0.29 -3.29 -11.18
N ILE A 267 -0.49 -3.64 -9.91
CA ILE A 267 -0.80 -5.00 -9.43
C ILE A 267 -1.83 -4.88 -8.30
N ASP A 268 -2.83 -5.74 -8.31
CA ASP A 268 -3.77 -5.87 -7.19
C ASP A 268 -3.11 -6.61 -6.02
N TYR A 269 -2.69 -5.84 -5.03
CA TYR A 269 -2.07 -6.41 -3.85
C TYR A 269 -3.04 -7.11 -2.91
N SER A 270 -4.35 -6.88 -3.01
CA SER A 270 -5.33 -7.64 -2.23
C SER A 270 -5.37 -9.10 -2.64
N LYS A 271 -5.26 -9.35 -3.94
CA LYS A 271 -5.13 -10.71 -4.49
C LYS A 271 -3.77 -11.32 -4.15
N PHE A 272 -2.69 -10.53 -4.29
CA PHE A 272 -1.34 -11.02 -4.03
C PHE A 272 -1.11 -11.36 -2.55
N ALA A 273 -1.62 -10.54 -1.62
CA ALA A 273 -1.46 -10.74 -0.17
C ALA A 273 -1.97 -12.09 0.33
N ARG A 274 -2.91 -12.72 -0.37
CA ARG A 274 -3.43 -14.06 -0.03
C ARG A 274 -2.36 -15.15 -0.12
N HIS A 275 -1.26 -14.90 -0.82
CA HIS A 275 -0.19 -15.86 -1.13
C HIS A 275 1.09 -15.65 -0.33
N VAL A 276 1.27 -14.51 0.34
CA VAL A 276 2.37 -14.27 1.28
C VAL A 276 1.96 -14.67 2.69
N ASP A 277 2.89 -15.13 3.53
CA ASP A 277 2.58 -15.43 4.94
C ASP A 277 2.44 -14.14 5.74
N ILE A 278 3.34 -13.20 5.51
CA ILE A 278 3.38 -11.89 6.16
C ILE A 278 3.39 -10.83 5.05
N VAL A 279 2.53 -9.83 5.16
CA VAL A 279 2.58 -8.65 4.29
C VAL A 279 3.82 -7.84 4.65
N SER A 280 4.60 -7.45 3.65
CA SER A 280 5.70 -6.50 3.82
C SER A 280 5.68 -5.47 2.69
N TRP A 281 6.20 -4.26 2.95
CA TRP A 281 6.20 -3.21 1.96
C TRP A 281 7.30 -2.16 2.19
N ASP A 282 7.53 -1.32 1.19
CA ASP A 282 8.58 -0.33 1.15
C ASP A 282 8.02 1.08 1.27
N SER A 283 8.45 1.79 2.32
CA SER A 283 7.89 3.07 2.73
C SER A 283 8.88 4.21 2.55
N TYR A 284 8.70 4.98 1.48
CA TYR A 284 9.60 6.09 1.13
C TYR A 284 8.88 7.43 0.93
N PRO A 285 8.02 7.90 1.84
CA PRO A 285 7.43 9.23 1.72
C PRO A 285 8.51 10.33 1.82
N ASP A 286 8.32 11.43 1.11
CA ASP A 286 9.25 12.57 1.17
C ASP A 286 9.02 13.41 2.43
N TRP A 287 9.65 13.00 3.51
CA TRP A 287 9.50 13.61 4.84
C TRP A 287 10.06 15.05 4.98
N ASN A 288 10.70 15.59 3.95
CA ASN A 288 11.22 16.95 3.96
C ASN A 288 10.94 17.66 2.64
N ASN A 289 9.74 17.51 2.12
CA ASN A 289 9.26 18.20 0.92
C ASN A 289 8.94 19.68 1.20
N ASN A 290 8.56 20.43 0.16
CA ASN A 290 8.20 21.86 0.24
C ASN A 290 6.79 22.16 -0.30
N PHE A 291 5.99 21.14 -0.58
CA PHE A 291 4.66 21.29 -1.17
C PHE A 291 3.53 21.00 -0.17
N GLU A 292 3.83 20.41 0.99
CA GLU A 292 2.83 20.14 2.05
C GLU A 292 3.46 20.18 3.45
N SER A 293 2.61 20.17 4.47
CA SER A 293 3.07 20.07 5.87
C SER A 293 3.54 18.66 6.20
N LEU A 294 4.39 18.53 7.23
CA LEU A 294 4.82 17.23 7.73
C LEU A 294 3.62 16.36 8.19
N ALA A 295 2.60 16.97 8.78
CA ALA A 295 1.38 16.28 9.17
C ALA A 295 0.60 15.74 7.96
N ALA A 296 0.56 16.46 6.85
CA ALA A 296 -0.08 15.99 5.61
C ALA A 296 0.68 14.79 5.01
N THR A 297 2.04 14.83 4.98
CA THR A 297 2.86 13.68 4.57
C THR A 297 2.62 12.49 5.51
N ALA A 298 2.53 12.73 6.82
CA ALA A 298 2.26 11.69 7.82
C ALA A 298 0.87 11.07 7.62
N MET A 299 -0.15 11.85 7.33
CA MET A 299 -1.51 11.38 7.07
C MET A 299 -1.55 10.46 5.83
N LYS A 300 -0.91 10.83 4.74
CA LYS A 300 -0.83 10.01 3.53
C LYS A 300 -0.04 8.71 3.77
N SER A 301 1.06 8.80 4.52
CA SER A 301 1.83 7.62 4.94
C SER A 301 0.99 6.68 5.81
N ALA A 302 0.23 7.24 6.76
CA ALA A 302 -0.70 6.50 7.62
C ALA A 302 -1.77 5.77 6.80
N TYR A 303 -2.36 6.42 5.78
CA TYR A 303 -3.32 5.80 4.88
C TYR A 303 -2.75 4.53 4.21
N VAL A 304 -1.52 4.60 3.69
CA VAL A 304 -0.87 3.45 3.04
C VAL A 304 -0.52 2.36 4.07
N HIS A 305 -0.04 2.71 5.26
CA HIS A 305 0.16 1.75 6.34
C HIS A 305 -1.14 1.03 6.72
N ASP A 306 -2.24 1.77 6.87
CA ASP A 306 -3.55 1.19 7.20
C ASP A 306 -4.09 0.31 6.08
N GLN A 307 -3.77 0.61 4.82
CA GLN A 307 -4.13 -0.23 3.69
C GLN A 307 -3.36 -1.57 3.74
N TYR A 308 -2.05 -1.55 3.97
CA TYR A 308 -1.27 -2.80 4.06
C TYR A 308 -1.61 -3.62 5.29
N TRP A 309 -1.91 -2.99 6.42
CA TRP A 309 -2.51 -3.67 7.57
C TRP A 309 -3.80 -4.39 7.18
N SER A 310 -4.69 -3.70 6.48
CA SER A 310 -6.04 -4.18 6.15
C SER A 310 -6.06 -5.37 5.20
N LEU A 311 -4.99 -5.60 4.42
CA LEU A 311 -4.89 -6.76 3.52
C LEU A 311 -5.04 -8.09 4.27
N LYS A 312 -4.58 -8.18 5.52
CA LYS A 312 -4.65 -9.39 6.36
C LYS A 312 -5.19 -9.13 7.77
N LYS A 313 -5.40 -7.89 8.17
CA LYS A 313 -5.78 -7.47 9.54
C LYS A 313 -4.86 -8.05 10.62
N GLN A 314 -3.57 -8.07 10.34
CA GLN A 314 -2.51 -8.55 11.23
C GLN A 314 -1.23 -7.73 11.06
N PRO A 315 -0.28 -7.77 12.01
CA PRO A 315 0.98 -7.07 11.88
C PRO A 315 1.68 -7.34 10.55
N PHE A 316 2.22 -6.29 9.96
CA PHE A 316 2.97 -6.31 8.70
C PHE A 316 4.43 -5.90 8.95
N LEU A 317 5.26 -5.97 7.91
CA LEU A 317 6.64 -5.51 7.98
C LEU A 317 6.85 -4.31 7.04
N VAL A 318 7.58 -3.31 7.51
CA VAL A 318 8.26 -2.36 6.63
C VAL A 318 9.61 -2.97 6.30
N MET A 319 9.74 -3.48 5.05
CA MET A 319 10.95 -4.16 4.58
C MET A 319 12.01 -3.18 4.16
N GLU A 320 11.60 -2.03 3.62
CA GLU A 320 12.50 -0.97 3.22
C GLU A 320 11.96 0.40 3.64
N CYS A 321 12.85 1.20 4.20
CA CYS A 321 12.66 2.64 4.38
C CYS A 321 14.04 3.30 4.41
N THR A 322 14.10 4.63 4.24
CA THR A 322 15.38 5.31 4.35
C THR A 322 15.62 5.88 5.74
N PRO A 323 16.81 5.76 6.33
CA PRO A 323 17.14 6.45 7.57
C PRO A 323 17.33 7.96 7.36
N SER A 324 17.56 8.41 6.12
CA SER A 324 17.87 9.81 5.80
C SER A 324 17.10 10.30 4.58
N PHE A 325 17.56 9.99 3.37
CA PHE A 325 16.99 10.44 2.10
C PHE A 325 17.13 9.36 1.02
N VAL A 326 16.35 9.49 -0.04
CA VAL A 326 16.49 8.70 -1.27
C VAL A 326 17.20 9.50 -2.36
N ASN A 327 17.71 8.85 -3.41
CA ASN A 327 18.42 9.53 -4.49
C ASN A 327 17.70 9.57 -5.83
N TRP A 328 16.49 9.03 -5.90
CA TRP A 328 15.69 9.03 -7.15
C TRP A 328 14.69 10.21 -7.25
N HIS A 329 14.58 11.05 -6.22
CA HIS A 329 13.87 12.32 -6.32
C HIS A 329 14.73 13.36 -7.02
N SER A 330 14.09 14.35 -7.67
CA SER A 330 14.80 15.49 -8.27
C SER A 330 15.59 16.30 -7.24
N PHE A 331 15.13 16.33 -5.99
CA PHE A 331 15.79 16.97 -4.86
C PHE A 331 15.89 15.98 -3.70
N ASN A 332 17.12 15.75 -3.23
CA ASN A 332 17.37 14.83 -2.13
C ASN A 332 17.55 15.62 -0.83
N LYS A 333 16.48 15.75 -0.05
CA LYS A 333 16.51 16.42 1.23
C LYS A 333 16.55 15.41 2.37
N ALA A 334 17.52 15.58 3.27
CA ALA A 334 17.63 14.74 4.45
C ALA A 334 16.46 14.97 5.41
N LYS A 335 16.02 13.94 6.09
CA LYS A 335 15.11 14.07 7.23
C LYS A 335 15.71 15.01 8.26
N LYS A 336 14.91 15.92 8.83
CA LYS A 336 15.33 16.78 9.94
C LYS A 336 15.64 15.93 11.19
N PRO A 337 16.49 16.39 12.12
CA PRO A 337 16.72 15.68 13.38
C PRO A 337 15.41 15.36 14.11
N GLY A 338 15.26 14.11 14.54
CA GLY A 338 14.06 13.60 15.19
C GLY A 338 12.99 13.03 14.22
N VAL A 339 12.93 13.47 12.97
CA VAL A 339 11.93 12.98 11.99
C VAL A 339 12.16 11.51 11.63
N HIS A 340 13.41 11.01 11.68
CA HIS A 340 13.68 9.58 11.50
C HIS A 340 12.91 8.76 12.53
N GLN A 341 13.06 9.05 13.83
CA GLN A 341 12.39 8.32 14.90
C GLN A 341 10.87 8.49 14.86
N LEU A 342 10.38 9.70 14.56
CA LEU A 342 8.95 9.99 14.41
C LEU A 342 8.32 9.14 13.30
N SER A 343 8.93 9.10 12.11
CA SER A 343 8.43 8.31 10.98
C SER A 343 8.47 6.80 11.24
N ALA A 344 9.53 6.31 11.89
CA ALA A 344 9.66 4.90 12.25
C ALA A 344 8.65 4.48 13.32
N MET A 345 8.39 5.32 14.32
CA MET A 345 7.37 5.06 15.33
C MET A 345 5.95 5.11 14.73
N GLN A 346 5.69 5.91 13.70
CA GLN A 346 4.42 5.87 12.99
C GLN A 346 4.20 4.52 12.32
N GLN A 347 5.23 3.91 11.73
CA GLN A 347 5.13 2.55 11.18
C GLN A 347 4.65 1.55 12.23
N ILE A 348 5.28 1.58 13.43
CA ILE A 348 4.89 0.71 14.55
C ILE A 348 3.46 1.01 15.01
N ALA A 349 3.11 2.28 15.16
CA ALA A 349 1.77 2.72 15.58
C ALA A 349 0.66 2.21 14.64
N HIS A 350 0.94 2.16 13.33
CA HIS A 350 0.02 1.67 12.30
C HIS A 350 0.09 0.16 12.06
N GLY A 351 0.87 -0.59 12.85
CA GLY A 351 0.83 -2.06 12.87
C GLY A 351 2.05 -2.76 12.30
N SER A 352 3.14 -2.06 11.96
CA SER A 352 4.39 -2.70 11.61
C SER A 352 5.04 -3.35 12.82
N ASP A 353 5.62 -4.54 12.66
CA ASP A 353 6.50 -5.17 13.63
C ASP A 353 7.98 -5.08 13.22
N SER A 354 8.30 -4.18 12.27
CA SER A 354 9.67 -3.93 11.82
C SER A 354 9.91 -2.48 11.43
N THR A 355 11.19 -2.12 11.43
CA THR A 355 11.75 -0.99 10.68
C THR A 355 13.05 -1.47 10.08
N LEU A 356 13.02 -1.78 8.78
CA LEU A 356 14.17 -2.25 8.03
C LEU A 356 14.55 -1.20 6.99
N TYR A 357 15.85 -0.97 6.86
CA TYR A 357 16.36 0.12 6.04
C TYR A 357 16.90 -0.38 4.69
N PHE A 358 16.59 0.29 3.62
CA PHE A 358 17.46 0.33 2.47
C PHE A 358 18.35 1.56 2.61
N GLN A 359 19.65 1.40 2.92
CA GLN A 359 20.36 0.15 3.17
C GLN A 359 21.26 0.27 4.41
N TRP A 360 21.86 -0.84 4.82
CA TRP A 360 22.79 -0.82 5.95
C TRP A 360 24.02 0.05 5.65
N ARG A 361 24.80 -0.27 4.60
CA ARG A 361 25.98 0.49 4.16
C ARG A 361 25.75 1.11 2.79
N GLN A 362 26.03 2.39 2.68
CA GLN A 362 25.88 3.15 1.45
C GLN A 362 26.76 2.57 0.33
N SER A 363 26.15 2.29 -0.83
CA SER A 363 26.84 1.75 -1.99
C SER A 363 27.91 2.69 -2.51
N ARG A 364 29.06 2.15 -2.90
CA ARG A 364 30.19 2.93 -3.43
C ARG A 364 29.96 3.46 -4.84
N GLY A 365 29.09 2.79 -5.60
CA GLY A 365 28.90 3.09 -7.02
C GLY A 365 27.50 2.78 -7.53
N ASN A 366 27.32 2.93 -8.84
CA ASN A 366 26.08 2.67 -9.56
C ASN A 366 24.95 3.67 -9.24
N SER A 367 23.70 3.35 -9.65
CA SER A 367 22.55 4.27 -9.62
C SER A 367 22.22 4.77 -8.23
N GLU A 368 22.43 3.95 -7.20
CA GLU A 368 22.05 4.26 -5.81
C GLU A 368 23.22 4.64 -4.90
N LYS A 369 24.35 5.05 -5.48
CA LYS A 369 25.53 5.47 -4.69
C LYS A 369 25.27 6.65 -3.74
N PHE A 370 24.25 7.46 -4.00
CA PHE A 370 23.84 8.59 -3.16
C PHE A 370 22.58 8.30 -2.34
N HIS A 371 22.06 7.06 -2.38
CA HIS A 371 20.94 6.71 -1.50
C HIS A 371 21.41 6.74 -0.04
N GLY A 372 20.57 7.29 0.85
CA GLY A 372 20.88 7.31 2.29
C GLY A 372 20.97 5.90 2.88
N ALA A 373 21.90 5.73 3.81
CA ALA A 373 22.13 4.46 4.47
C ALA A 373 22.41 4.69 5.96
N VAL A 374 22.41 3.61 6.75
CA VAL A 374 22.75 3.69 8.17
C VAL A 374 24.24 4.04 8.34
N VAL A 375 25.11 3.35 7.60
CA VAL A 375 26.54 3.65 7.53
C VAL A 375 26.80 4.38 6.22
N GLY A 376 27.17 5.66 6.31
CA GLY A 376 27.47 6.52 5.15
C GLY A 376 28.85 6.30 4.57
N HIS A 377 29.18 7.04 3.49
CA HIS A 377 30.48 7.01 2.86
C HIS A 377 31.64 7.49 3.78
N ASP A 378 31.31 8.19 4.87
CA ASP A 378 32.26 8.60 5.90
C ASP A 378 32.74 7.44 6.79
N ASP A 379 32.12 6.26 6.65
CA ASP A 379 32.44 5.04 7.42
C ASP A 379 32.51 5.32 8.94
N SER A 380 31.56 6.12 9.46
CA SER A 380 31.58 6.64 10.82
C SER A 380 30.28 6.31 11.57
N THR A 381 30.43 5.95 12.85
CA THR A 381 29.31 5.82 13.82
C THR A 381 29.00 7.15 14.54
N GLU A 382 29.80 8.19 14.29
CA GLU A 382 29.67 9.48 14.96
C GLU A 382 28.72 10.45 14.26
N ASN A 383 28.33 10.13 13.01
CA ASN A 383 27.36 10.95 12.28
C ASN A 383 25.94 10.87 12.89
N ARG A 384 25.11 11.88 12.58
CA ARG A 384 23.77 12.02 13.12
C ARG A 384 22.86 10.82 12.76
N VAL A 385 22.91 10.35 11.53
CA VAL A 385 22.02 9.28 11.02
C VAL A 385 22.27 7.99 11.80
N PHE A 386 23.52 7.58 11.94
CA PHE A 386 23.88 6.39 12.72
C PHE A 386 23.42 6.49 14.17
N LYS A 387 23.67 7.65 14.83
CA LYS A 387 23.25 7.87 16.21
C LYS A 387 21.75 7.84 16.40
N GLU A 388 20.97 8.39 15.46
CA GLU A 388 19.49 8.33 15.51
C GLU A 388 18.98 6.89 15.32
N VAL A 389 19.58 6.11 14.41
CA VAL A 389 19.24 4.69 14.20
C VAL A 389 19.57 3.85 15.45
N ALA A 390 20.76 4.05 16.04
CA ALA A 390 21.17 3.34 17.25
C ALA A 390 20.25 3.68 18.45
N ALA A 391 19.92 4.96 18.63
CA ALA A 391 19.01 5.40 19.68
C ALA A 391 17.61 4.82 19.49
N TYR A 392 17.14 4.71 18.25
CA TYR A 392 15.85 4.10 17.91
C TYR A 392 15.86 2.58 18.19
N GLY A 393 16.92 1.85 17.78
CA GLY A 393 17.04 0.41 18.06
C GLY A 393 16.97 0.12 19.56
N LYS A 394 17.68 0.91 20.37
CA LYS A 394 17.62 0.81 21.84
C LYS A 394 16.22 1.13 22.38
N ARG A 395 15.49 2.04 21.74
CA ARG A 395 14.12 2.38 22.13
C ARG A 395 13.14 1.24 21.86
N LEU A 396 13.28 0.54 20.75
CA LEU A 396 12.45 -0.62 20.40
C LEU A 396 12.53 -1.72 21.48
N GLU A 397 13.68 -1.91 22.12
CA GLU A 397 13.83 -2.87 23.22
C GLU A 397 12.92 -2.53 24.41
N LYS A 398 12.68 -1.24 24.67
CA LYS A 398 11.83 -0.81 25.79
C LYS A 398 10.34 -0.96 25.53
N ILE A 399 9.93 -0.96 24.27
CA ILE A 399 8.52 -1.06 23.87
C ILE A 399 8.18 -2.42 23.25
N LYS A 400 9.05 -3.43 23.40
CA LYS A 400 8.95 -4.74 22.77
C LYS A 400 7.63 -5.46 23.05
N GLU A 401 6.98 -5.21 24.17
CA GLU A 401 5.71 -5.83 24.55
C GLU A 401 4.54 -5.43 23.61
N ILE A 402 4.70 -4.39 22.78
CA ILE A 402 3.72 -3.98 21.79
C ILE A 402 3.77 -4.88 20.54
N GLN A 403 4.87 -5.59 20.30
CA GLN A 403 5.01 -6.45 19.14
C GLN A 403 3.90 -7.50 19.09
N GLY A 404 3.37 -7.77 17.90
CA GLY A 404 2.28 -8.73 17.69
C GLY A 404 0.90 -8.27 18.15
N THR A 405 0.77 -7.07 18.72
CA THR A 405 -0.52 -6.53 19.17
C THR A 405 -1.40 -6.14 17.98
N THR A 406 -2.71 -6.08 18.19
CA THR A 406 -3.70 -5.78 17.17
C THR A 406 -4.15 -4.32 17.19
N ARG A 407 -5.09 -3.98 16.32
CA ARG A 407 -5.76 -2.67 16.25
C ARG A 407 -7.27 -2.89 16.17
N LYS A 408 -8.06 -2.05 16.84
CA LYS A 408 -9.51 -2.05 16.75
C LYS A 408 -9.95 -0.86 15.92
N LYS A 409 -10.87 -1.08 15.00
CA LYS A 409 -11.35 -0.05 14.08
C LYS A 409 -12.85 -0.21 13.86
N THR A 410 -13.54 0.93 13.79
CA THR A 410 -14.98 1.01 13.64
C THR A 410 -15.40 1.66 12.33
N VAL A 411 -14.42 2.20 11.58
CA VAL A 411 -14.62 2.85 10.28
C VAL A 411 -13.85 2.09 9.22
N ALA A 412 -14.46 1.87 8.07
CA ALA A 412 -13.82 1.32 6.88
C ALA A 412 -13.99 2.27 5.69
N ILE A 413 -12.93 2.40 4.87
CA ILE A 413 -12.98 3.04 3.55
C ILE A 413 -12.72 1.94 2.52
N LEU A 414 -13.54 1.86 1.48
CA LEU A 414 -13.38 0.86 0.43
C LEU A 414 -12.49 1.39 -0.69
N PHE A 415 -11.38 0.70 -0.93
CA PHE A 415 -10.48 0.92 -2.07
C PHE A 415 -10.57 -0.27 -3.03
N ASP A 416 -10.82 0.01 -4.30
CA ASP A 416 -10.92 -1.01 -5.35
C ASP A 416 -9.91 -0.74 -6.47
N TRP A 417 -8.95 -1.69 -6.68
CA TRP A 417 -7.97 -1.60 -7.78
C TRP A 417 -8.63 -1.56 -9.15
N GLU A 418 -9.70 -2.35 -9.34
CA GLU A 418 -10.39 -2.43 -10.63
C GLU A 418 -11.13 -1.13 -10.96
N SER A 419 -11.81 -0.51 -9.99
CA SER A 419 -12.39 0.83 -10.13
C SER A 419 -11.32 1.88 -10.45
N ASN A 420 -10.15 1.82 -9.79
CA ASN A 420 -9.04 2.74 -10.07
C ASN A 420 -8.53 2.60 -11.51
N TRP A 421 -8.36 1.37 -11.99
CA TRP A 421 -7.93 1.10 -13.36
C TRP A 421 -8.96 1.58 -14.39
N ALA A 422 -10.24 1.26 -14.19
CA ALA A 422 -11.33 1.64 -15.07
C ALA A 422 -11.49 3.18 -15.16
N LEU A 423 -11.50 3.88 -14.02
CA LEU A 423 -11.57 5.34 -13.95
C LEU A 423 -10.43 6.04 -14.70
N LYS A 424 -9.22 5.46 -14.70
CA LYS A 424 -8.08 6.02 -15.43
C LYS A 424 -8.19 5.86 -16.95
N ARG A 425 -8.92 4.85 -17.43
CA ARG A 425 -9.07 4.58 -18.86
C ARG A 425 -10.23 5.31 -19.51
N GLY A 426 -11.35 5.43 -18.86
CA GLY A 426 -12.53 6.10 -19.40
C GLY A 426 -12.24 7.50 -19.89
N GLY A 427 -12.76 7.87 -21.07
CA GLY A 427 -12.72 9.23 -21.58
C GLY A 427 -13.73 10.15 -20.90
N GLY A 428 -13.67 11.47 -21.16
CA GLY A 428 -14.64 12.45 -20.67
C GLY A 428 -14.67 12.65 -19.15
N PHE A 429 -15.69 13.35 -18.68
CA PHE A 429 -15.98 13.63 -17.26
C PHE A 429 -14.74 13.99 -16.42
N GLY A 430 -14.01 15.07 -16.83
CA GLY A 430 -12.86 15.56 -16.08
C GLY A 430 -11.77 14.52 -15.80
N ARG A 431 -11.42 13.69 -16.78
CA ARG A 431 -10.42 12.60 -16.62
C ARG A 431 -9.18 13.00 -15.82
N PRO A 432 -8.57 14.21 -16.01
CA PRO A 432 -7.39 14.61 -15.24
C PRO A 432 -7.66 14.80 -13.76
N THR A 433 -8.89 15.09 -13.36
CA THR A 433 -9.29 15.42 -11.99
C THR A 433 -9.95 14.26 -11.23
N ARG A 434 -10.13 13.08 -11.86
CA ARG A 434 -10.80 11.94 -11.19
C ARG A 434 -10.09 11.49 -9.91
N ARG A 435 -8.78 11.34 -9.93
CA ARG A 435 -7.90 11.17 -8.76
C ARG A 435 -8.50 10.28 -7.66
N TYR A 436 -8.88 9.04 -8.03
CA TYR A 436 -9.60 8.13 -7.13
C TYR A 436 -8.87 7.86 -5.80
N PRO A 437 -7.57 7.47 -5.77
CA PRO A 437 -6.87 7.23 -4.50
C PRO A 437 -6.79 8.48 -3.62
N GLN A 438 -6.60 9.66 -4.22
CA GLN A 438 -6.54 10.93 -3.50
C GLN A 438 -7.90 11.31 -2.90
N THR A 439 -9.00 11.00 -3.60
CA THR A 439 -10.35 11.20 -3.07
C THR A 439 -10.56 10.38 -1.80
N LEU A 440 -10.08 9.12 -1.77
CA LEU A 440 -10.16 8.31 -0.56
C LEU A 440 -9.30 8.90 0.58
N GLN A 441 -8.13 9.44 0.26
CA GLN A 441 -7.28 10.12 1.25
C GLN A 441 -7.93 11.40 1.81
N GLU A 442 -8.73 12.14 1.00
CA GLU A 442 -9.52 13.28 1.48
C GLU A 442 -10.56 12.85 2.53
N HIS A 443 -11.26 11.72 2.31
CA HIS A 443 -12.16 11.14 3.30
C HIS A 443 -11.42 10.63 4.55
N TYR A 444 -10.27 9.96 4.36
CA TYR A 444 -9.44 9.43 5.44
C TYR A 444 -8.89 10.52 6.36
N ARG A 445 -8.54 11.68 5.80
CA ARG A 445 -7.90 12.80 6.49
C ARG A 445 -8.66 13.21 7.75
N TYR A 446 -9.98 13.34 7.69
CA TYR A 446 -10.79 13.72 8.83
C TYR A 446 -10.60 12.75 10.03
N PHE A 447 -10.67 11.46 9.77
CA PHE A 447 -10.55 10.45 10.82
C PHE A 447 -9.14 10.43 11.41
N TRP A 448 -8.11 10.59 10.59
CA TRP A 448 -6.74 10.68 11.05
C TRP A 448 -6.51 11.93 11.93
N GLU A 449 -7.01 13.09 11.55
CA GLU A 449 -6.95 14.35 12.33
C GLU A 449 -7.78 14.28 13.63
N GLN A 450 -8.72 13.33 13.70
CA GLN A 450 -9.57 13.09 14.86
C GLN A 450 -9.13 11.86 15.67
N ASP A 451 -7.97 11.27 15.41
CA ASP A 451 -7.44 10.09 16.10
C ASP A 451 -8.39 8.86 16.05
N ILE A 452 -9.19 8.76 15.01
CA ILE A 452 -10.10 7.64 14.77
C ILE A 452 -9.44 6.68 13.79
N ALA A 453 -9.20 5.45 14.20
CA ALA A 453 -8.55 4.44 13.37
C ALA A 453 -9.49 3.95 12.26
N VAL A 454 -8.94 3.81 11.05
CA VAL A 454 -9.66 3.40 9.84
C VAL A 454 -9.01 2.16 9.23
N ASP A 455 -9.79 1.22 8.73
CA ASP A 455 -9.32 0.18 7.81
C ASP A 455 -9.58 0.58 6.35
N ILE A 456 -8.63 0.27 5.47
CA ILE A 456 -8.78 0.46 4.03
C ILE A 456 -9.00 -0.92 3.42
N LEU A 457 -10.25 -1.26 3.18
CA LEU A 457 -10.68 -2.58 2.73
C LEU A 457 -10.92 -2.62 1.22
N THR A 458 -10.88 -3.82 0.65
CA THR A 458 -11.43 -4.03 -0.70
C THR A 458 -12.90 -4.45 -0.62
N PRO A 459 -13.68 -4.27 -1.71
CA PRO A 459 -15.11 -4.66 -1.71
C PRO A 459 -15.36 -6.14 -1.45
N GLU A 460 -14.35 -7.01 -1.70
CA GLU A 460 -14.46 -8.46 -1.44
C GLU A 460 -14.27 -8.82 0.02
N GLN A 461 -13.61 -7.98 0.82
CA GLN A 461 -13.40 -8.24 2.25
C GLN A 461 -14.72 -8.07 3.02
N ASP A 462 -14.76 -8.63 4.22
CA ASP A 462 -15.90 -8.48 5.12
C ASP A 462 -15.79 -7.12 5.87
N PHE A 463 -16.89 -6.36 5.79
CA PHE A 463 -17.05 -5.07 6.47
C PHE A 463 -18.33 -5.01 7.32
N SER A 464 -18.95 -6.15 7.61
CA SER A 464 -20.21 -6.24 8.37
C SER A 464 -20.11 -5.69 9.80
N ASP A 465 -18.94 -5.78 10.42
CA ASP A 465 -18.70 -5.35 11.82
C ASP A 465 -18.40 -3.85 11.97
N TYR A 466 -18.26 -3.10 10.87
CA TYR A 466 -17.97 -1.68 10.92
C TYR A 466 -19.23 -0.85 11.13
N GLN A 467 -19.13 0.19 11.95
CA GLN A 467 -20.24 1.13 12.19
C GLN A 467 -20.44 2.10 11.02
N LEU A 468 -19.33 2.44 10.34
CA LEU A 468 -19.32 3.34 9.19
C LEU A 468 -18.48 2.75 8.06
N VAL A 469 -19.08 2.62 6.88
CA VAL A 469 -18.43 2.22 5.63
C VAL A 469 -18.51 3.37 4.64
N ILE A 470 -17.36 3.77 4.09
CA ILE A 470 -17.22 4.87 3.14
C ILE A 470 -16.75 4.27 1.81
N ALA A 471 -17.55 4.38 0.78
CA ALA A 471 -17.33 3.82 -0.56
C ALA A 471 -17.38 4.93 -1.63
N PRO A 472 -16.46 5.90 -1.63
CA PRO A 472 -16.50 7.01 -2.55
C PRO A 472 -16.00 6.57 -3.93
N MET A 473 -16.68 7.01 -4.99
CA MET A 473 -16.30 6.71 -6.37
C MET A 473 -16.06 5.20 -6.62
N LEU A 474 -16.81 4.32 -5.94
CA LEU A 474 -16.73 2.87 -6.19
C LEU A 474 -17.38 2.56 -7.54
N TYR A 475 -16.60 2.85 -8.61
CA TYR A 475 -17.04 2.97 -9.99
C TYR A 475 -17.53 1.62 -10.55
N LEU A 476 -16.70 0.58 -10.39
CA LEU A 476 -17.03 -0.77 -10.79
C LEU A 476 -17.84 -1.44 -9.68
N MET A 477 -18.97 -1.98 -10.05
CA MET A 477 -19.90 -2.61 -9.10
C MET A 477 -20.26 -4.02 -9.59
N THR A 478 -19.82 -5.03 -8.87
CA THR A 478 -20.29 -6.41 -9.11
C THR A 478 -21.62 -6.66 -8.40
N SER A 479 -22.37 -7.65 -8.84
CA SER A 479 -23.59 -8.07 -8.12
C SER A 479 -23.30 -8.49 -6.69
N GLU A 480 -22.13 -9.08 -6.42
CA GLU A 480 -21.71 -9.47 -5.08
C GLU A 480 -21.44 -8.25 -4.20
N THR A 481 -20.69 -7.27 -4.69
CA THR A 481 -20.41 -6.02 -3.97
C THR A 481 -21.69 -5.28 -3.64
N MET A 482 -22.60 -5.15 -4.62
CA MET A 482 -23.92 -4.55 -4.41
C MET A 482 -24.69 -5.27 -3.29
N ALA A 483 -24.77 -6.60 -3.34
CA ALA A 483 -25.47 -7.39 -2.32
C ALA A 483 -24.88 -7.18 -0.92
N LYS A 484 -23.55 -7.14 -0.79
CA LYS A 484 -22.88 -6.86 0.49
C LYS A 484 -23.21 -5.47 1.03
N LEU A 485 -23.20 -4.43 0.18
CA LEU A 485 -23.54 -3.07 0.60
C LEU A 485 -25.00 -2.98 1.05
N CYS A 486 -25.92 -3.61 0.32
CA CYS A 486 -27.33 -3.69 0.72
C CYS A 486 -27.51 -4.42 2.06
N GLN A 487 -26.90 -5.60 2.22
CA GLN A 487 -26.98 -6.39 3.46
C GLN A 487 -26.40 -5.63 4.66
N TYR A 488 -25.25 -4.99 4.49
CA TYR A 488 -24.62 -4.18 5.52
C TYR A 488 -25.56 -3.05 6.00
N THR A 489 -26.12 -2.31 5.05
CA THR A 489 -27.01 -1.19 5.39
C THR A 489 -28.33 -1.70 5.97
N GLU A 490 -28.93 -2.75 5.39
CA GLU A 490 -30.17 -3.36 5.90
C GLU A 490 -30.03 -3.86 7.35
N ALA A 491 -28.83 -4.34 7.71
CA ALA A 491 -28.52 -4.81 9.07
C ALA A 491 -28.27 -3.68 10.10
N GLY A 492 -28.26 -2.41 9.68
CA GLY A 492 -28.10 -1.26 10.58
C GLY A 492 -26.83 -0.46 10.36
N GLY A 493 -26.00 -0.82 9.36
CA GLY A 493 -24.77 -0.11 9.03
C GLY A 493 -25.03 1.27 8.42
N THR A 494 -24.06 2.17 8.58
CA THR A 494 -24.07 3.49 7.93
C THR A 494 -23.12 3.47 6.73
N LEU A 495 -23.67 3.69 5.52
CA LEU A 495 -22.93 3.71 4.26
C LEU A 495 -22.82 5.15 3.73
N ILE A 496 -21.64 5.53 3.26
CA ILE A 496 -21.44 6.75 2.46
C ILE A 496 -20.99 6.34 1.06
N SER A 497 -21.72 6.80 0.05
CA SER A 497 -21.40 6.64 -1.36
C SER A 497 -21.30 8.04 -2.01
N SER A 498 -20.69 8.12 -3.19
CA SER A 498 -20.52 9.41 -3.88
C SER A 498 -20.73 9.29 -5.40
N TYR A 499 -20.64 10.43 -6.07
CA TYR A 499 -20.56 10.50 -7.53
C TYR A 499 -19.63 9.42 -8.09
N PHE A 500 -19.89 8.96 -9.30
CA PHE A 500 -19.21 7.84 -9.99
C PHE A 500 -19.38 6.44 -9.37
N SER A 501 -20.07 6.27 -8.25
CA SER A 501 -20.29 4.92 -7.70
C SER A 501 -21.35 4.15 -8.51
N GLY A 502 -21.13 2.84 -8.73
CA GLY A 502 -22.09 1.94 -9.36
C GLY A 502 -22.42 2.24 -10.82
N MET A 503 -21.45 2.75 -11.57
CA MET A 503 -21.67 3.11 -12.98
C MET A 503 -21.55 1.93 -13.93
N VAL A 504 -20.57 1.05 -13.71
CA VAL A 504 -20.22 -0.06 -14.61
C VAL A 504 -20.18 -1.40 -13.89
N ASN A 505 -20.38 -2.45 -14.67
CA ASN A 505 -20.23 -3.84 -14.21
C ASN A 505 -18.74 -4.28 -14.22
N GLU A 506 -18.50 -5.56 -13.93
CA GLU A 506 -17.17 -6.18 -13.89
C GLU A 506 -16.42 -6.22 -15.22
N THR A 507 -17.05 -5.84 -16.33
CA THR A 507 -16.44 -5.75 -17.66
C THR A 507 -16.32 -4.32 -18.19
N ASP A 508 -16.52 -3.33 -17.31
CA ASP A 508 -16.53 -1.89 -17.60
C ASP A 508 -17.64 -1.48 -18.58
N LEU A 509 -18.77 -2.17 -18.55
CA LEU A 509 -19.98 -1.78 -19.29
C LEU A 509 -20.95 -1.04 -18.37
N LEU A 510 -21.47 0.09 -18.84
CA LEU A 510 -22.52 0.84 -18.13
C LEU A 510 -23.75 -0.01 -17.86
N TYR A 511 -24.29 0.11 -16.68
CA TYR A 511 -25.58 -0.50 -16.36
C TYR A 511 -26.72 0.09 -17.19
N MET A 512 -27.64 -0.78 -17.66
CA MET A 512 -28.83 -0.35 -18.37
C MET A 512 -29.92 0.09 -17.38
N GLY A 513 -30.68 1.11 -17.72
CA GLY A 513 -31.82 1.59 -16.92
C GLY A 513 -31.54 2.80 -16.04
N GLY A 514 -30.45 3.52 -16.27
CA GLY A 514 -30.07 4.75 -15.58
C GLY A 514 -28.95 4.56 -14.58
N LEU A 515 -28.53 5.63 -13.91
CA LEU A 515 -27.44 5.64 -12.93
C LEU A 515 -27.98 6.06 -11.54
N PRO A 516 -27.44 5.54 -10.47
CA PRO A 516 -26.60 4.35 -10.34
C PRO A 516 -27.47 3.08 -10.22
N GLN A 517 -27.88 2.50 -11.35
CA GLN A 517 -28.87 1.41 -11.40
C GLN A 517 -28.69 0.35 -10.29
N PRO A 518 -27.48 -0.17 -10.03
CA PRO A 518 -27.34 -1.20 -8.99
C PRO A 518 -27.54 -0.66 -7.57
N LEU A 519 -27.41 0.65 -7.33
CA LEU A 519 -27.53 1.27 -6.01
C LEU A 519 -28.77 2.14 -5.86
N ARG A 520 -29.61 2.28 -6.89
CA ARG A 520 -30.74 3.20 -6.91
C ARG A 520 -31.67 3.04 -5.70
N ALA A 521 -32.09 1.82 -5.41
CA ALA A 521 -32.97 1.55 -4.26
C ALA A 521 -32.26 1.79 -2.91
N LEU A 522 -30.99 1.40 -2.79
CA LEU A 522 -30.18 1.59 -1.58
C LEU A 522 -30.00 3.08 -1.26
N LEU A 523 -29.67 3.88 -2.28
CA LEU A 523 -29.41 5.30 -2.14
C LEU A 523 -30.67 6.17 -2.21
N GLY A 524 -31.78 5.62 -2.73
CA GLY A 524 -33.05 6.32 -2.88
C GLY A 524 -33.01 7.51 -3.87
N ILE A 525 -32.13 7.43 -4.88
CA ILE A 525 -31.88 8.50 -5.86
C ILE A 525 -31.82 7.96 -7.29
N ASN A 526 -32.03 8.87 -8.25
CA ASN A 526 -31.78 8.65 -9.66
C ASN A 526 -30.80 9.75 -10.16
N VAL A 527 -29.73 9.39 -10.84
CA VAL A 527 -28.80 10.36 -11.47
C VAL A 527 -29.34 10.68 -12.85
N LEU A 528 -29.69 11.92 -13.07
CA LEU A 528 -30.24 12.42 -14.33
C LEU A 528 -29.14 12.79 -15.32
N GLU A 529 -28.15 13.55 -14.84
CA GLU A 529 -27.01 14.04 -15.64
C GLU A 529 -25.74 14.07 -14.81
N LEU A 530 -24.61 14.03 -15.49
CA LEU A 530 -23.27 14.24 -14.90
C LEU A 530 -22.65 15.45 -15.57
N GLU A 531 -22.16 16.37 -14.76
CA GLU A 531 -21.45 17.55 -15.20
C GLU A 531 -20.04 17.62 -14.62
N THR A 532 -19.15 18.24 -15.40
CA THR A 532 -17.78 18.53 -14.96
C THR A 532 -17.51 20.01 -15.07
N LEU A 533 -16.92 20.58 -14.03
CA LEU A 533 -16.54 21.98 -13.97
C LEU A 533 -15.11 22.15 -14.50
N PHE A 534 -14.86 23.25 -15.21
CA PHE A 534 -13.48 23.66 -15.52
C PHE A 534 -12.76 24.11 -14.24
N ASP A 535 -11.43 24.10 -14.25
CA ASP A 535 -10.60 24.48 -13.10
C ASP A 535 -10.90 25.87 -12.52
N THR A 536 -11.53 26.74 -13.33
CA THR A 536 -11.93 28.12 -12.96
C THR A 536 -13.38 28.23 -12.54
N GLU A 537 -14.14 27.14 -12.61
CA GLU A 537 -15.57 27.10 -12.30
C GLU A 537 -15.79 26.44 -10.95
N HIS A 538 -16.69 27.01 -10.18
CA HIS A 538 -17.10 26.53 -8.87
C HIS A 538 -18.60 26.68 -8.71
N ASN A 539 -19.23 25.73 -8.05
CA ASN A 539 -20.58 25.86 -7.53
C ASN A 539 -20.54 25.82 -6.00
N GLN A 540 -21.66 25.86 -5.36
CA GLN A 540 -21.81 25.73 -3.92
C GLN A 540 -22.93 24.76 -3.60
N VAL A 541 -22.77 24.06 -2.48
CA VAL A 541 -23.82 23.24 -1.85
C VAL A 541 -24.07 23.81 -0.47
N VAL A 542 -25.34 24.08 -0.13
CA VAL A 542 -25.71 24.44 1.23
C VAL A 542 -26.04 23.17 2.01
N PHE A 543 -25.35 22.96 3.13
CA PHE A 543 -25.57 21.86 4.05
C PHE A 543 -25.64 22.39 5.47
N GLN A 544 -26.71 22.06 6.22
CA GLN A 544 -26.97 22.56 7.57
C GLN A 544 -26.92 24.10 7.66
N GLY A 545 -27.36 24.81 6.62
CA GLY A 545 -27.36 26.26 6.56
C GLY A 545 -26.02 26.92 6.23
N GLN A 546 -24.97 26.17 5.96
CA GLN A 546 -23.65 26.67 5.57
C GLN A 546 -23.34 26.35 4.11
N PRO A 547 -22.78 27.29 3.32
CA PRO A 547 -22.36 27.06 1.95
C PRO A 547 -20.97 26.43 1.92
N PHE A 548 -20.79 25.41 1.07
CA PHE A 548 -19.52 24.75 0.80
C PHE A 548 -19.25 24.76 -0.70
N GLU A 549 -18.01 25.07 -1.06
CA GLU A 549 -17.57 25.07 -2.45
C GLU A 549 -17.55 23.65 -3.03
N THR A 550 -18.02 23.52 -4.27
CA THR A 550 -17.88 22.31 -5.08
C THR A 550 -17.01 22.56 -6.30
N ARG A 551 -16.32 21.54 -6.75
CA ARG A 551 -15.39 21.60 -7.89
C ARG A 551 -15.39 20.28 -8.66
N ASP A 552 -14.83 20.27 -9.83
CA ASP A 552 -14.59 19.12 -10.70
C ASP A 552 -15.86 18.39 -11.16
N TYR A 553 -16.76 17.99 -10.24
CA TYR A 553 -17.92 17.13 -10.54
C TYR A 553 -19.19 17.56 -9.83
N SER A 554 -20.28 17.52 -10.60
CA SER A 554 -21.65 17.64 -10.11
C SER A 554 -22.51 16.55 -10.76
N ALA A 555 -23.08 15.66 -9.96
CA ALA A 555 -24.16 14.79 -10.42
C ALA A 555 -25.49 15.50 -10.16
N ILE A 556 -26.29 15.68 -11.21
CA ILE A 556 -27.64 16.22 -11.10
C ILE A 556 -28.55 15.04 -10.80
N ILE A 557 -29.15 15.04 -9.62
CA ILE A 557 -29.90 13.90 -9.11
C ILE A 557 -31.34 14.29 -8.78
N GLU A 558 -32.20 13.29 -8.85
CA GLU A 558 -33.55 13.30 -8.31
C GLU A 558 -33.60 12.43 -7.05
N ALA A 559 -34.13 12.96 -5.95
CA ALA A 559 -34.41 12.18 -4.75
C ALA A 559 -35.73 11.45 -4.91
N GLU A 560 -35.72 10.11 -4.81
CA GLU A 560 -36.93 9.27 -4.93
C GLU A 560 -37.51 8.92 -3.55
N THR A 561 -36.68 8.31 -2.69
CA THR A 561 -37.02 7.99 -1.30
C THR A 561 -36.09 8.65 -0.31
N ALA A 562 -35.00 9.21 -0.78
CA ALA A 562 -33.99 9.85 0.06
C ALA A 562 -34.45 11.23 0.54
N GLU A 563 -34.12 11.55 1.78
CA GLU A 563 -34.20 12.89 2.35
C GLU A 563 -33.09 13.79 1.75
N VAL A 564 -33.42 15.00 1.34
CA VAL A 564 -32.48 15.99 0.83
C VAL A 564 -31.87 16.76 2.01
N LEU A 565 -30.56 16.66 2.18
CA LEU A 565 -29.82 17.35 3.24
C LEU A 565 -29.06 18.58 2.72
N GLY A 566 -28.80 18.65 1.43
CA GLY A 566 -28.11 19.78 0.80
C GLY A 566 -28.44 19.93 -0.67
N GLU A 567 -28.44 21.17 -1.17
CA GLU A 567 -28.82 21.54 -2.52
C GLU A 567 -27.77 22.44 -3.19
N TYR A 568 -27.68 22.35 -4.53
CA TYR A 568 -26.85 23.24 -5.34
C TYR A 568 -27.38 24.67 -5.33
N GLN A 569 -26.48 25.66 -5.35
CA GLN A 569 -26.83 27.05 -5.20
C GLN A 569 -26.73 27.88 -6.50
N ALA A 570 -26.14 27.33 -7.55
CA ALA A 570 -25.93 28.05 -8.82
C ALA A 570 -26.09 27.12 -10.01
N ASP A 571 -26.01 27.72 -11.20
CA ASP A 571 -26.16 27.09 -12.51
C ASP A 571 -27.59 26.66 -12.83
N PHE A 572 -27.80 26.00 -13.99
CA PHE A 572 -29.11 25.55 -14.45
C PHE A 572 -29.75 24.49 -13.55
N TYR A 573 -28.94 23.83 -12.70
CA TYR A 573 -29.38 22.83 -11.72
C TYR A 573 -29.48 23.37 -10.28
N GLN A 574 -29.53 24.71 -10.11
CA GLN A 574 -29.78 25.34 -8.81
C GLN A 574 -31.04 24.77 -8.14
N GLY A 575 -30.93 24.45 -6.84
CA GLY A 575 -32.03 23.90 -6.05
C GLY A 575 -32.23 22.39 -6.23
N THR A 576 -31.45 21.71 -7.07
CA THR A 576 -31.48 20.26 -7.13
C THR A 576 -30.68 19.63 -5.98
N PRO A 577 -31.02 18.40 -5.55
CA PRO A 577 -30.32 17.72 -4.45
C PRO A 577 -28.85 17.48 -4.76
N ALA A 578 -27.98 17.68 -3.76
CA ALA A 578 -26.55 17.42 -3.83
C ALA A 578 -26.04 16.50 -2.72
N ILE A 579 -26.72 16.49 -1.58
CA ILE A 579 -26.42 15.62 -0.45
C ILE A 579 -27.71 15.00 0.02
N THR A 580 -27.76 13.67 0.06
CA THR A 580 -29.00 12.95 0.45
C THR A 580 -28.71 11.90 1.51
N LYS A 581 -29.78 11.50 2.24
CA LYS A 581 -29.80 10.45 3.25
C LYS A 581 -31.01 9.54 2.97
N ASN A 582 -30.79 8.24 2.82
CA ASN A 582 -31.85 7.27 2.63
C ASN A 582 -31.85 6.25 3.76
N ALA A 583 -33.04 5.99 4.33
CA ALA A 583 -33.23 4.87 5.25
C ALA A 583 -33.36 3.57 4.44
N PHE A 584 -32.57 2.57 4.77
CA PHE A 584 -32.62 1.27 4.10
C PHE A 584 -32.50 0.13 5.12
N GLY A 585 -33.59 -0.60 5.32
CA GLY A 585 -33.69 -1.57 6.42
C GLY A 585 -33.55 -0.88 7.78
N ALA A 586 -32.64 -1.36 8.61
CA ALA A 586 -32.34 -0.76 9.92
C ALA A 586 -31.23 0.32 9.85
N GLY A 587 -30.57 0.49 8.71
CA GLY A 587 -29.42 1.39 8.54
C GLY A 587 -29.71 2.58 7.63
N THR A 588 -28.63 3.24 7.23
CA THR A 588 -28.68 4.51 6.51
C THR A 588 -27.64 4.57 5.40
N ALA A 589 -28.03 5.06 4.22
CA ALA A 589 -27.11 5.34 3.12
C ALA A 589 -27.10 6.84 2.79
N TYR A 590 -25.90 7.43 2.75
CA TYR A 590 -25.69 8.81 2.29
C TYR A 590 -25.14 8.81 0.87
N TYR A 591 -25.51 9.80 0.07
CA TYR A 591 -24.94 10.03 -1.23
C TYR A 591 -24.45 11.46 -1.36
N LEU A 592 -23.18 11.60 -1.80
CA LEU A 592 -22.54 12.88 -2.06
C LEU A 592 -22.45 13.08 -3.57
N ALA A 593 -23.31 13.93 -4.15
CA ALA A 593 -23.42 14.11 -5.58
C ALA A 593 -22.34 15.04 -6.16
N ALA A 594 -21.63 15.79 -5.31
CA ALA A 594 -20.59 16.71 -5.73
C ALA A 594 -19.27 16.47 -5.02
N ARG A 595 -18.16 16.83 -5.67
CA ARG A 595 -16.87 16.96 -4.99
C ARG A 595 -16.80 18.28 -4.28
N THR A 596 -16.80 18.24 -2.95
CA THR A 596 -16.75 19.41 -2.08
C THR A 596 -15.31 19.73 -1.63
N ASN A 597 -15.11 20.90 -1.01
CA ASN A 597 -13.88 21.21 -0.28
C ASN A 597 -13.81 20.45 1.04
N TYR A 598 -12.65 20.52 1.73
CA TYR A 598 -12.41 19.79 2.96
C TYR A 598 -13.28 20.27 4.15
N ASP A 599 -13.63 21.56 4.19
CA ASP A 599 -14.48 22.13 5.26
C ASP A 599 -15.86 21.44 5.34
N PHE A 600 -16.36 20.98 4.18
CA PHE A 600 -17.57 20.15 4.16
C PHE A 600 -17.36 18.82 4.92
N PHE A 601 -16.24 18.12 4.67
CA PHE A 601 -15.97 16.86 5.35
C PHE A 601 -15.81 17.04 6.86
N GLU A 602 -15.21 18.14 7.31
CA GLU A 602 -15.12 18.45 8.73
C GLU A 602 -16.52 18.55 9.37
N GLN A 603 -17.45 19.30 8.76
CA GLN A 603 -18.79 19.43 9.29
C GLN A 603 -19.61 18.15 9.17
N PHE A 604 -19.56 17.50 8.01
CA PHE A 604 -20.32 16.29 7.70
C PHE A 604 -19.92 15.15 8.64
N TYR A 605 -18.61 14.85 8.72
CA TYR A 605 -18.12 13.75 9.55
C TYR A 605 -18.21 14.05 11.05
N ALA A 606 -18.08 15.32 11.47
CA ALA A 606 -18.27 15.68 12.88
C ALA A 606 -19.67 15.33 13.38
N SER A 607 -20.71 15.44 12.53
CA SER A 607 -22.07 15.02 12.89
C SER A 607 -22.20 13.50 13.02
N LEU A 608 -21.62 12.75 12.07
CA LEU A 608 -21.65 11.29 12.05
C LEU A 608 -20.82 10.68 13.21
N VAL A 609 -19.64 11.24 13.49
CA VAL A 609 -18.80 10.78 14.62
C VAL A 609 -19.54 10.90 15.95
N ARG A 610 -20.33 11.94 16.14
CA ARG A 610 -21.18 12.09 17.33
C ARG A 610 -22.35 11.11 17.32
N GLU A 611 -23.07 11.00 16.20
CA GLU A 611 -24.24 10.13 16.05
C GLU A 611 -23.86 8.66 16.30
N LEU A 612 -22.72 8.21 15.77
CA LEU A 612 -22.24 6.84 15.86
C LEU A 612 -21.25 6.57 17.01
N SER A 613 -20.97 7.57 17.86
CA SER A 613 -20.04 7.43 19.00
C SER A 613 -18.64 6.92 18.62
N LEU A 614 -18.12 7.29 17.44
CA LEU A 614 -16.86 6.75 16.89
C LEU A 614 -15.59 7.21 17.63
N ALA A 615 -15.69 8.22 18.51
CA ALA A 615 -14.55 8.83 19.19
C ALA A 615 -14.41 8.42 20.67
N GLU A 616 -15.14 7.42 21.15
CA GLU A 616 -15.16 7.02 22.59
C GLU A 616 -13.82 6.50 23.11
N GLU A 617 -12.97 5.97 22.23
CA GLU A 617 -11.65 5.42 22.60
C GLU A 617 -10.54 6.47 22.68
N ARG A 618 -10.80 7.74 22.37
CA ARG A 618 -9.81 8.82 22.47
C ARG A 618 -9.27 8.95 23.89
N ILE A 619 -7.98 9.30 23.96
CA ILE A 619 -7.30 9.59 25.23
C ILE A 619 -7.01 11.09 25.41
N ALA A 620 -7.17 11.90 24.36
CA ALA A 620 -6.96 13.34 24.39
C ALA A 620 -7.94 14.07 23.47
N HIS A 621 -8.03 15.39 23.60
CA HIS A 621 -8.67 16.22 22.59
C HIS A 621 -7.82 16.25 21.31
N ALA A 622 -8.46 16.19 20.15
CA ALA A 622 -7.79 16.20 18.86
C ALA A 622 -6.96 17.47 18.63
N ASN A 623 -5.80 17.31 18.02
CA ASN A 623 -4.90 18.39 17.59
C ASN A 623 -4.36 18.03 16.20
N PRO A 624 -4.63 18.81 15.13
CA PRO A 624 -4.24 18.45 13.77
C PRO A 624 -2.72 18.27 13.53
N ALA A 625 -1.89 18.77 14.44
CA ALA A 625 -0.43 18.60 14.39
C ALA A 625 0.06 17.35 15.14
N VAL A 626 -0.81 16.69 15.89
CA VAL A 626 -0.48 15.52 16.71
C VAL A 626 -1.41 14.38 16.34
N SER A 627 -0.85 13.22 16.03
CA SER A 627 -1.63 12.00 15.79
C SER A 627 -1.48 11.03 16.95
N ILE A 628 -2.59 10.44 17.38
CA ILE A 628 -2.63 9.42 18.44
C ILE A 628 -3.19 8.13 17.89
N GLN A 629 -2.34 7.10 17.81
CA GLN A 629 -2.70 5.81 17.24
C GLN A 629 -2.56 4.70 18.26
N GLY A 630 -3.54 3.79 18.28
CA GLY A 630 -3.63 2.74 19.29
C GLY A 630 -3.23 1.34 18.78
N ARG A 631 -2.57 0.56 19.67
CA ARG A 631 -2.38 -0.89 19.54
C ARG A 631 -2.88 -1.60 20.80
N ILE A 632 -3.44 -2.80 20.66
CA ILE A 632 -4.20 -3.46 21.74
C ILE A 632 -3.65 -4.87 21.96
N SER A 633 -3.35 -5.18 23.22
CA SER A 633 -3.17 -6.53 23.73
C SER A 633 -4.36 -6.92 24.62
N PRO A 634 -4.47 -8.19 25.06
CA PRO A 634 -5.50 -8.59 26.02
C PRO A 634 -5.47 -7.79 27.35
N GLU A 635 -4.26 -7.39 27.78
CA GLU A 635 -4.05 -6.75 29.08
C GLU A 635 -4.00 -5.22 29.03
N ARG A 636 -3.58 -4.66 27.86
CA ARG A 636 -3.27 -3.23 27.75
C ARG A 636 -3.67 -2.66 26.39
N THR A 637 -4.08 -1.40 26.44
CA THR A 637 -4.18 -0.56 25.23
C THR A 637 -3.05 0.47 25.24
N TYR A 638 -2.22 0.43 24.17
CA TYR A 638 -1.08 1.33 23.98
C TYR A 638 -1.44 2.44 23.01
N PHE A 639 -0.92 3.64 23.23
CA PHE A 639 -1.09 4.77 22.32
C PHE A 639 0.26 5.42 22.03
N PHE A 640 0.46 5.72 20.75
CA PHE A 640 1.57 6.48 20.24
C PHE A 640 1.10 7.92 20.02
N ILE A 641 1.59 8.84 20.83
CA ILE A 641 1.31 10.28 20.74
C ILE A 641 2.46 10.90 19.97
N MET A 642 2.20 11.37 18.74
CA MET A 642 3.20 11.76 17.76
C MET A 642 3.01 13.21 17.33
N ASN A 643 3.98 14.09 17.60
CA ASN A 643 3.98 15.49 17.19
C ASN A 643 4.59 15.63 15.78
N PHE A 644 3.77 15.80 14.75
CA PHE A 644 4.19 16.03 13.36
C PHE A 644 4.39 17.53 13.05
N SER A 645 4.93 18.30 13.99
CA SER A 645 5.21 19.72 13.78
C SER A 645 6.58 20.13 14.27
N GLU A 646 7.06 21.28 13.78
CA GLU A 646 8.29 21.95 14.21
C GLU A 646 8.14 22.75 15.50
N LYS A 647 6.97 22.68 16.13
CA LYS A 647 6.63 23.45 17.32
C LYS A 647 6.28 22.52 18.46
N GLU A 648 6.49 23.00 19.65
CA GLU A 648 5.96 22.38 20.86
C GLU A 648 4.41 22.33 20.77
N GLN A 649 3.82 21.21 21.17
CA GLN A 649 2.39 21.00 21.21
C GLN A 649 1.93 20.66 22.63
N THR A 650 0.85 21.27 23.05
CA THR A 650 0.20 20.94 24.31
C THR A 650 -1.04 20.09 24.06
N LEU A 651 -1.15 18.98 24.79
CA LEU A 651 -2.31 18.08 24.77
C LEU A 651 -3.03 18.09 26.11
N HIS A 652 -4.35 18.01 26.04
CA HIS A 652 -5.20 17.82 27.22
C HIS A 652 -5.74 16.37 27.19
N LEU A 653 -5.17 15.52 28.05
CA LEU A 653 -5.60 14.15 28.21
C LEU A 653 -6.96 14.09 28.90
N ILE A 654 -7.84 13.24 28.41
CA ILE A 654 -9.18 12.97 28.94
C ILE A 654 -9.26 11.62 29.65
N LYS A 655 -8.20 10.80 29.54
CA LYS A 655 -8.02 9.54 30.26
C LYS A 655 -6.67 9.55 30.99
N GLU A 656 -6.61 8.86 32.11
CA GLU A 656 -5.34 8.62 32.82
C GLU A 656 -4.53 7.59 32.06
N VAL A 657 -3.28 7.90 31.76
CA VAL A 657 -2.34 7.03 31.06
C VAL A 657 -0.97 7.03 31.72
N VAL A 658 -0.24 5.95 31.52
CA VAL A 658 1.13 5.75 32.03
C VAL A 658 2.09 5.74 30.86
N ASP A 659 3.19 6.46 30.97
CA ASP A 659 4.28 6.42 29.97
C ASP A 659 4.99 5.07 30.05
N LEU A 660 5.05 4.37 28.91
CA LEU A 660 5.56 2.99 28.84
C LEU A 660 7.06 2.91 29.09
N GLU A 661 7.83 3.92 28.71
CA GLU A 661 9.29 3.90 28.82
C GLU A 661 9.79 4.30 30.21
N THR A 662 9.02 5.11 30.93
CA THR A 662 9.39 5.61 32.27
C THR A 662 8.56 4.98 33.39
N ASN A 663 7.44 4.35 33.06
CA ASN A 663 6.45 3.81 33.98
C ASN A 663 5.88 4.87 34.96
N GLN A 664 5.77 6.12 34.52
CA GLN A 664 5.22 7.23 35.29
C GLN A 664 3.88 7.67 34.73
N ALA A 665 2.98 8.11 35.58
CA ALA A 665 1.72 8.71 35.15
C ALA A 665 1.98 10.00 34.36
N VAL A 666 1.28 10.15 33.23
CA VAL A 666 1.39 11.34 32.40
C VAL A 666 0.45 12.42 32.92
N PRO A 667 0.91 13.67 33.13
CA PRO A 667 0.04 14.76 33.58
C PRO A 667 -1.12 14.99 32.59
N GLN A 668 -2.28 15.40 33.13
CA GLN A 668 -3.47 15.69 32.31
C GLN A 668 -3.20 16.72 31.21
N THR A 669 -2.32 17.70 31.49
CA THR A 669 -1.78 18.58 30.45
C THR A 669 -0.35 18.15 30.16
N ALA A 670 -0.14 17.60 28.97
CA ALA A 670 1.14 17.09 28.53
C ALA A 670 1.70 17.95 27.39
N THR A 671 2.99 18.24 27.47
CA THR A 671 3.72 18.97 26.42
C THR A 671 4.60 18.00 25.62
N LEU A 672 4.60 18.13 24.30
CA LEU A 672 5.41 17.38 23.36
C LEU A 672 6.36 18.33 22.64
N ALA A 673 7.65 18.08 22.71
CA ALA A 673 8.65 18.81 21.93
C ALA A 673 8.42 18.60 20.41
N PRO A 674 9.02 19.42 19.53
CA PRO A 674 9.00 19.19 18.09
C PRO A 674 9.45 17.76 17.74
N TYR A 675 8.67 17.05 16.91
CA TYR A 675 8.93 15.67 16.46
C TYR A 675 8.97 14.61 17.57
N GLU A 676 8.54 14.94 18.78
CA GLU A 676 8.50 13.98 19.89
C GLU A 676 7.45 12.90 19.65
N VAL A 677 7.81 11.67 20.01
CA VAL A 677 6.89 10.54 20.15
C VAL A 677 6.90 10.08 21.59
N ARG A 678 5.72 10.00 22.19
CA ARG A 678 5.52 9.41 23.51
C ARG A 678 4.63 8.18 23.39
N VAL A 679 5.05 7.08 24.01
CA VAL A 679 4.27 5.83 24.03
C VAL A 679 3.67 5.68 25.42
N VAL A 680 2.35 5.61 25.48
CA VAL A 680 1.60 5.53 26.75
C VAL A 680 0.64 4.33 26.72
N TYR A 681 0.17 3.91 27.89
CA TYR A 681 -0.80 2.82 28.00
C TYR A 681 -1.78 3.04 29.15
N PHE A 682 -2.88 2.30 29.10
CA PHE A 682 -3.70 1.97 30.25
C PHE A 682 -4.01 0.46 30.27
N ASN A 683 -4.35 -0.08 31.43
CA ASN A 683 -4.77 -1.48 31.55
C ASN A 683 -6.25 -1.59 31.17
N ASN A 684 -6.59 -2.64 30.39
CA ASN A 684 -7.95 -2.93 29.90
C ASN A 684 -8.89 -3.38 31.03
#